data_e57ca04349ec9fa72b47f7c3daea98ab
#
_entry.id   e57ca04349ec9fa72b47f7c3daea98ab
#
_cell.length_a   1.000
_cell.length_b   1.000
_cell.length_c   1.000
_cell.angle_alpha   90.00
_cell.angle_beta   90.00
_cell.angle_gamma   90.00
#
_symmetry.space_group_name_H-M   'P 1'
#
loop_
_entity.id
_entity.type
_entity.pdbx_description
1 polymer ?
#
loop_
_entity_poly.entity_id
_entity_poly.type
_entity_poly.pdbx_seq_one_letter_code
_entity_poly.pdbx_strand_id
1 'polypeptide(L)'
;MLKRTKRIAALLLAAIMLLLCACSGQNGKNPNGGASAVSAGLESVNYKGSYKQMDGMRAVGSGCFAVDGRFYYQSSGQNIDTDGDASFIFSCLPDGSDVKRLESFSPAGEEYFDEASVSTRYINGIFSGEDDCVYVLEVVFASDSDGSAAKSRFLIHKASLSSNEQTTVDFTDALPKNIGDGSAAVEIDPKRNVYCLLPNEALFVYNANGDELFGVGKEIGSSRFVSVSGEKVLLAKESNDYYSDDIFAVNLVSKKIEKVMSVSKNGLLLYFPGIENYDFTYSNGTSLFGADTSSGECSLILSFANCGVDSQSLFTVLPVEGGLSCVNREYGTDASGNPAYSWGITKLERIEGEEKVDGKIVLTLATASENIDDSIYKAMLKFNQTSTEYMVQIKDYSVYSAAGDTFAGSTVLNTEIMSGRVPDMFISDSVDSSAYADRGIFENLWPYIDADKALGGRDALVLPVFNSMCHRNGDLYEITPTFSIYYIAGNQDVVGDGSDWSLEKLKSALAEMPAGSPVIKGYSRTNMLYAFSKFRIRDFVDWESNTCSFNTPEFEECLTFIRDYFPAETEFTNWRTDYEMFSKENNILISDALFCASDFQTISYLYKNKESFVGWPGATSGSCSFQAGSSLAMSSACKHKDAAWEFMRLVLTEEIQLADENNEYHFCTNKKVFDSSIEKACTPVYAKGANGENYELPQSALDISGMKISLYAMTEEQRGKLLSVIENTTYNVSGGDGTVFEIVYEEAEAFFSGKQDAKKAAEAVQQRVTLYMSEKK
;
A
#
# COMPACT_ATOMS: atom_id res chain seq x y z
N MET A 1 30.43 21.31 -45.11
CA MET A 1 30.95 20.13 -44.41
C MET A 1 30.21 19.82 -43.10
N LEU A 2 29.83 20.81 -42.31
CA LEU A 2 29.17 20.59 -41.00
C LEU A 2 27.79 19.89 -41.05
N LYS A 3 26.99 20.06 -42.11
CA LYS A 3 25.67 19.38 -42.25
C LYS A 3 25.76 17.91 -42.64
N ARG A 4 26.88 17.45 -43.21
CA ARG A 4 27.10 16.02 -43.53
C ARG A 4 27.57 15.24 -42.30
N THR A 5 28.39 15.85 -41.46
CA THR A 5 28.86 15.21 -40.20
C THR A 5 27.75 15.01 -39.18
N LYS A 6 26.80 15.94 -39.05
CA LYS A 6 25.63 15.75 -38.14
C LYS A 6 24.67 14.67 -38.62
N ARG A 7 24.50 14.46 -39.92
CA ARG A 7 23.68 13.35 -40.47
C ARG A 7 24.34 11.99 -40.30
N ILE A 8 25.67 11.92 -40.39
CA ILE A 8 26.42 10.68 -40.16
C ILE A 8 26.44 10.30 -38.68
N ALA A 9 26.54 11.30 -37.78
CA ALA A 9 26.46 11.05 -36.34
C ALA A 9 25.06 10.60 -35.92
N ALA A 10 23.99 11.17 -36.46
CA ALA A 10 22.61 10.74 -36.19
C ALA A 10 22.31 9.33 -36.73
N LEU A 11 22.88 8.98 -37.91
CA LEU A 11 22.76 7.64 -38.48
C LEU A 11 23.60 6.60 -37.71
N LEU A 12 24.74 6.98 -37.14
CA LEU A 12 25.55 6.13 -36.27
C LEU A 12 24.88 5.91 -34.92
N LEU A 13 24.26 6.94 -34.32
CA LEU A 13 23.45 6.78 -33.09
C LEU A 13 22.23 5.86 -33.32
N ALA A 14 21.52 6.05 -34.43
CA ALA A 14 20.38 5.19 -34.77
C ALA A 14 20.83 3.74 -35.06
N ALA A 15 21.98 3.53 -35.65
CA ALA A 15 22.56 2.21 -35.89
C ALA A 15 23.04 1.54 -34.57
N ILE A 16 23.56 2.30 -33.62
CA ILE A 16 23.95 1.82 -32.29
C ILE A 16 22.70 1.46 -31.49
N MET A 17 21.62 2.25 -31.54
CA MET A 17 20.34 1.90 -30.91
C MET A 17 19.70 0.66 -31.52
N LEU A 18 19.77 0.47 -32.84
CA LEU A 18 19.30 -0.74 -33.51
C LEU A 18 20.16 -1.97 -33.18
N LEU A 19 21.46 -1.83 -32.95
CA LEU A 19 22.33 -2.91 -32.49
C LEU A 19 22.11 -3.29 -31.03
N LEU A 20 21.73 -2.32 -30.16
CA LEU A 20 21.36 -2.60 -28.78
C LEU A 20 20.00 -3.32 -28.66
N CYS A 21 19.06 -3.03 -29.56
CA CYS A 21 17.78 -3.77 -29.65
C CYS A 21 17.93 -5.17 -30.28
N ALA A 22 18.99 -5.44 -31.07
CA ALA A 22 19.23 -6.75 -31.70
C ALA A 22 20.01 -7.72 -30.80
N CYS A 23 20.58 -7.26 -29.68
CA CYS A 23 21.34 -8.11 -28.74
C CYS A 23 20.53 -8.61 -27.54
N SER A 24 19.25 -8.31 -27.45
CA SER A 24 18.36 -8.84 -26.37
C SER A 24 17.80 -10.25 -26.67
N GLY A 25 18.30 -10.90 -27.69
CA GLY A 25 17.88 -12.23 -28.12
C GLY A 25 18.93 -13.34 -27.93
N GLN A 26 19.78 -13.28 -26.90
CA GLN A 26 20.64 -14.42 -26.55
C GLN A 26 20.67 -14.61 -25.02
N ASN A 27 20.15 -15.77 -24.60
CA ASN A 27 20.22 -16.32 -23.25
C ASN A 27 21.64 -16.26 -22.67
N GLY A 28 22.00 -15.20 -22.01
CA GLY A 28 23.18 -15.10 -21.16
C GLY A 28 22.75 -15.40 -19.72
N LYS A 29 23.08 -16.59 -19.21
CA LYS A 29 22.96 -16.87 -17.77
C LYS A 29 23.75 -15.83 -17.00
N ASN A 30 23.05 -15.01 -16.25
CA ASN A 30 23.64 -14.04 -15.34
C ASN A 30 24.15 -14.82 -14.10
N PRO A 31 25.45 -14.78 -13.76
CA PRO A 31 25.99 -15.57 -12.64
C PRO A 31 25.69 -14.99 -11.25
N ASN A 32 25.04 -13.83 -11.17
CA ASN A 32 24.55 -13.25 -9.91
C ASN A 32 23.03 -13.32 -9.96
N GLY A 33 22.41 -14.14 -9.10
CA GLY A 33 20.97 -14.37 -9.00
C GLY A 33 20.18 -13.07 -8.80
N GLY A 34 19.97 -12.34 -9.89
CA GLY A 34 19.02 -11.25 -9.96
C GLY A 34 17.61 -11.79 -10.12
N ALA A 35 16.63 -11.10 -9.58
CA ALA A 35 15.20 -11.40 -9.72
C ALA A 35 14.85 -11.70 -11.18
N SER A 36 14.06 -12.76 -11.41
CA SER A 36 13.65 -13.18 -12.74
C SER A 36 12.85 -12.05 -13.40
N ALA A 37 13.31 -11.60 -14.58
CA ALA A 37 12.54 -10.64 -15.36
C ALA A 37 11.23 -11.29 -15.80
N VAL A 38 10.12 -10.66 -15.50
CA VAL A 38 8.81 -11.04 -16.04
C VAL A 38 8.87 -10.93 -17.55
N SER A 39 8.58 -12.00 -18.28
CA SER A 39 8.47 -11.95 -19.74
C SER A 39 7.17 -11.20 -20.07
N ALA A 40 7.29 -9.91 -20.30
CA ALA A 40 6.16 -9.03 -20.48
C ALA A 40 5.57 -9.13 -21.89
N GLY A 41 4.59 -9.99 -22.05
CA GLY A 41 3.49 -9.68 -22.93
C GLY A 41 2.46 -8.91 -22.11
N LEU A 42 2.36 -7.60 -22.29
CA LEU A 42 1.30 -6.76 -21.68
C LEU A 42 -0.10 -7.06 -22.24
N GLU A 43 -0.23 -8.12 -23.04
CA GLU A 43 -1.51 -8.57 -23.55
C GLU A 43 -2.23 -9.32 -22.43
N SER A 44 -3.25 -8.67 -21.91
CA SER A 44 -4.14 -9.18 -20.89
C SER A 44 -4.64 -10.57 -21.24
N VAL A 45 -4.34 -11.54 -20.40
CA VAL A 45 -5.04 -12.83 -20.48
C VAL A 45 -6.50 -12.58 -20.16
N ASN A 46 -7.37 -13.02 -21.02
CA ASN A 46 -8.78 -12.71 -21.00
C ASN A 46 -9.50 -13.60 -20.00
N TYR A 47 -9.84 -13.06 -18.85
CA TYR A 47 -10.78 -13.64 -17.91
C TYR A 47 -11.98 -12.72 -17.75
N LYS A 48 -13.18 -13.31 -17.66
CA LYS A 48 -14.41 -12.61 -17.34
C LYS A 48 -14.79 -12.96 -15.91
N GLY A 49 -14.89 -11.94 -15.05
CA GLY A 49 -15.32 -12.08 -13.67
C GLY A 49 -16.84 -12.00 -13.53
N SER A 50 -17.41 -12.84 -12.67
CA SER A 50 -18.77 -12.72 -12.19
C SER A 50 -18.75 -12.72 -10.66
N TYR A 51 -19.04 -11.55 -10.06
CA TYR A 51 -19.07 -11.35 -8.62
C TYR A 51 -20.39 -11.77 -8.01
N LYS A 52 -20.34 -12.39 -6.85
CA LYS A 52 -21.49 -12.67 -6.00
C LYS A 52 -21.17 -12.38 -4.55
N GLN A 53 -21.94 -11.49 -3.93
CA GLN A 53 -21.90 -11.29 -2.48
C GLN A 53 -22.43 -12.52 -1.77
N MET A 54 -21.75 -12.90 -0.68
CA MET A 54 -22.09 -14.05 0.16
C MET A 54 -22.91 -13.58 1.35
N ASP A 55 -24.23 -13.61 1.22
CA ASP A 55 -25.14 -13.18 2.28
C ASP A 55 -25.03 -14.08 3.50
N GLY A 56 -24.96 -13.46 4.70
CA GLY A 56 -24.94 -14.16 5.98
C GLY A 56 -23.58 -14.69 6.44
N MET A 57 -22.50 -14.47 5.67
CA MET A 57 -21.15 -14.73 6.14
C MET A 57 -20.69 -13.60 7.08
N ARG A 58 -20.32 -13.93 8.31
CA ARG A 58 -19.81 -12.96 9.28
C ARG A 58 -18.28 -12.98 9.46
N ALA A 59 -17.65 -14.13 9.22
CA ALA A 59 -16.19 -14.25 9.20
C ALA A 59 -15.77 -15.44 8.34
N VAL A 60 -14.77 -15.26 7.48
CA VAL A 60 -14.06 -16.34 6.82
C VAL A 60 -12.64 -16.35 7.36
N GLY A 61 -12.33 -17.36 8.19
CA GLY A 61 -10.99 -17.50 8.77
C GLY A 61 -10.03 -18.22 7.84
N SER A 62 -10.49 -19.28 7.19
CA SER A 62 -9.73 -20.06 6.21
C SER A 62 -10.70 -20.83 5.32
N GLY A 63 -10.21 -21.34 4.20
CA GLY A 63 -11.01 -22.12 3.29
C GLY A 63 -10.19 -22.88 2.26
N CYS A 64 -10.76 -23.92 1.69
CA CYS A 64 -10.16 -24.71 0.62
C CYS A 64 -11.19 -25.20 -0.38
N PHE A 65 -10.78 -25.52 -1.58
CA PHE A 65 -11.56 -26.38 -2.49
C PHE A 65 -11.29 -27.84 -2.19
N ALA A 66 -12.35 -28.63 -2.04
CA ALA A 66 -12.25 -30.06 -1.85
C ALA A 66 -12.42 -30.83 -3.17
N VAL A 67 -12.20 -32.13 -3.10
CA VAL A 67 -12.28 -33.06 -4.25
C VAL A 67 -13.65 -33.13 -4.92
N ASP A 68 -14.72 -32.72 -4.22
CA ASP A 68 -16.09 -32.62 -4.76
C ASP A 68 -16.34 -31.32 -5.55
N GLY A 69 -15.31 -30.45 -5.70
CA GLY A 69 -15.40 -29.20 -6.45
C GLY A 69 -16.13 -28.06 -5.73
N ARG A 70 -16.36 -28.19 -4.41
CA ARG A 70 -16.98 -27.14 -3.58
C ARG A 70 -15.90 -26.40 -2.76
N PHE A 71 -16.14 -25.12 -2.51
CA PHE A 71 -15.35 -24.31 -1.61
C PHE A 71 -15.88 -24.45 -0.19
N TYR A 72 -15.04 -24.93 0.71
CA TYR A 72 -15.34 -25.08 2.16
C TYR A 72 -14.69 -23.95 2.92
N TYR A 73 -15.45 -23.32 3.82
CA TYR A 73 -15.02 -22.17 4.58
C TYR A 73 -15.63 -22.13 5.98
N GLN A 74 -14.93 -21.44 6.88
CA GLN A 74 -15.43 -21.17 8.24
C GLN A 74 -16.42 -19.99 8.18
N SER A 75 -17.54 -20.11 8.90
CA SER A 75 -18.42 -18.97 9.20
C SER A 75 -18.97 -19.09 10.61
N SER A 76 -19.18 -17.98 11.30
CA SER A 76 -19.99 -17.95 12.52
C SER A 76 -21.47 -18.16 12.15
N GLY A 77 -22.22 -18.88 13.00
CA GLY A 77 -23.61 -19.24 12.72
C GLY A 77 -24.51 -18.05 12.37
N GLN A 78 -25.50 -18.29 11.50
CA GLN A 78 -26.46 -17.27 11.10
C GLN A 78 -27.37 -16.81 12.26
N ASN A 79 -27.41 -17.55 13.36
CA ASN A 79 -28.32 -17.31 14.48
C ASN A 79 -27.53 -17.23 15.79
N ILE A 80 -27.06 -16.03 16.12
CA ILE A 80 -26.30 -15.76 17.38
C ILE A 80 -27.07 -16.14 18.60
N ASP A 81 -28.41 -16.04 18.59
CA ASP A 81 -29.26 -16.34 19.77
C ASP A 81 -29.40 -17.83 20.05
N THR A 82 -29.16 -18.72 19.07
CA THR A 82 -29.29 -20.16 19.22
C THR A 82 -27.97 -20.93 19.16
N ASP A 83 -26.98 -20.42 18.47
CA ASP A 83 -25.74 -21.16 18.16
C ASP A 83 -24.53 -20.68 18.99
N GLY A 84 -24.63 -19.57 19.73
CA GLY A 84 -23.55 -19.00 20.52
C GLY A 84 -22.37 -18.57 19.64
N ASP A 85 -21.15 -18.52 20.21
CA ASP A 85 -19.90 -18.19 19.51
C ASP A 85 -19.30 -19.36 18.70
N ALA A 86 -20.10 -20.41 18.39
CA ALA A 86 -19.60 -21.58 17.69
C ALA A 86 -19.32 -21.29 16.20
N SER A 87 -18.12 -21.63 15.75
CA SER A 87 -17.74 -21.62 14.35
C SER A 87 -18.22 -22.89 13.66
N PHE A 88 -18.77 -22.74 12.46
CA PHE A 88 -19.25 -23.83 11.62
C PHE A 88 -18.53 -23.86 10.28
N ILE A 89 -18.55 -25.00 9.62
CA ILE A 89 -18.05 -25.12 8.25
C ILE A 89 -19.22 -25.09 7.29
N PHE A 90 -19.12 -24.24 6.30
CA PHE A 90 -20.05 -24.13 5.19
C PHE A 90 -19.35 -24.48 3.88
N SER A 91 -20.13 -24.77 2.86
CA SER A 91 -19.61 -24.95 1.51
C SER A 91 -20.49 -24.24 0.49
N CYS A 92 -19.90 -23.84 -0.63
CA CYS A 92 -20.61 -23.31 -1.78
C CYS A 92 -19.94 -23.78 -3.09
N LEU A 93 -20.64 -23.59 -4.21
CA LEU A 93 -20.03 -23.76 -5.54
C LEU A 93 -19.01 -22.64 -5.80
N PRO A 94 -18.08 -22.81 -6.78
CA PRO A 94 -17.06 -21.81 -7.10
C PRO A 94 -17.60 -20.42 -7.48
N ASP A 95 -18.87 -20.31 -7.82
CA ASP A 95 -19.56 -19.06 -8.10
C ASP A 95 -20.30 -18.48 -6.89
N GLY A 96 -20.08 -19.03 -5.69
CA GLY A 96 -20.76 -18.64 -4.46
C GLY A 96 -22.23 -19.10 -4.36
N SER A 97 -22.72 -19.96 -5.27
CA SER A 97 -24.07 -20.51 -5.19
C SER A 97 -24.15 -21.79 -4.37
N ASP A 98 -25.36 -22.24 -4.08
CA ASP A 98 -25.66 -23.51 -3.38
C ASP A 98 -24.95 -23.65 -2.03
N VAL A 99 -25.09 -22.63 -1.17
CA VAL A 99 -24.49 -22.61 0.18
C VAL A 99 -25.12 -23.69 1.05
N LYS A 100 -24.28 -24.52 1.66
CA LYS A 100 -24.67 -25.62 2.56
C LYS A 100 -23.78 -25.66 3.78
N ARG A 101 -24.35 -26.00 4.93
CA ARG A 101 -23.58 -26.35 6.13
C ARG A 101 -23.00 -27.77 5.99
N LEU A 102 -21.79 -27.98 6.44
CA LEU A 102 -21.19 -29.31 6.56
C LEU A 102 -21.67 -29.97 7.85
N GLU A 103 -22.69 -30.84 7.74
CA GLU A 103 -23.35 -31.47 8.87
C GLU A 103 -22.45 -32.50 9.59
N SER A 104 -21.44 -33.01 8.90
CA SER A 104 -20.45 -33.93 9.51
C SER A 104 -19.51 -33.26 10.49
N PHE A 105 -19.32 -31.91 10.39
CA PHE A 105 -18.43 -31.18 11.29
C PHE A 105 -19.16 -30.69 12.53
N SER A 106 -18.57 -31.02 13.71
CA SER A 106 -18.92 -30.43 14.98
C SER A 106 -17.65 -29.98 15.70
N PRO A 107 -17.61 -28.76 16.28
CA PRO A 107 -16.50 -28.34 17.11
C PRO A 107 -16.21 -29.26 18.29
N ALA A 108 -15.02 -29.17 18.85
CA ALA A 108 -14.60 -29.97 20.00
C ALA A 108 -15.57 -29.87 21.16
N GLY A 109 -15.88 -31.01 21.77
CA GLY A 109 -16.74 -31.09 22.95
C GLY A 109 -16.06 -30.66 24.25
N GLU A 110 -16.83 -30.63 25.34
CA GLU A 110 -16.34 -30.19 26.66
C GLU A 110 -15.22 -31.08 27.23
N GLU A 111 -15.05 -32.29 26.71
CA GLU A 111 -13.97 -33.21 27.09
C GLU A 111 -12.55 -32.68 26.80
N TYR A 112 -12.44 -31.67 25.93
CA TYR A 112 -11.17 -31.02 25.59
C TYR A 112 -10.90 -29.75 26.41
N PHE A 113 -11.82 -29.37 27.32
CA PHE A 113 -11.68 -28.21 28.20
C PHE A 113 -11.34 -28.65 29.62
N ASP A 114 -10.43 -27.95 30.29
CA ASP A 114 -10.16 -28.14 31.72
C ASP A 114 -11.24 -27.41 32.56
N GLU A 115 -11.83 -28.09 33.57
CA GLU A 115 -12.98 -27.60 34.38
C GLU A 115 -12.74 -26.25 35.11
N ALA A 116 -11.50 -25.76 35.17
CA ALA A 116 -11.12 -24.59 35.97
C ALA A 116 -10.75 -23.35 35.13
N SER A 117 -10.85 -23.38 33.80
CA SER A 117 -10.30 -22.36 32.92
C SER A 117 -11.34 -21.72 32.02
N VAL A 118 -11.14 -20.43 31.70
CA VAL A 118 -11.85 -19.76 30.60
C VAL A 118 -11.26 -20.29 29.30
N SER A 119 -12.05 -21.00 28.50
CA SER A 119 -11.61 -21.61 27.27
C SER A 119 -12.24 -20.90 26.07
N THR A 120 -11.41 -20.54 25.12
CA THR A 120 -11.83 -20.05 23.81
C THR A 120 -11.36 -21.02 22.73
N ARG A 121 -12.09 -21.09 21.62
CA ARG A 121 -11.74 -21.95 20.49
C ARG A 121 -11.87 -21.17 19.17
N TYR A 122 -11.04 -21.51 18.21
CA TYR A 122 -11.13 -20.98 16.86
C TYR A 122 -10.62 -22.00 15.84
N ILE A 123 -11.15 -21.93 14.64
CA ILE A 123 -10.65 -22.73 13.52
C ILE A 123 -9.45 -22.00 12.94
N ASN A 124 -8.30 -22.67 12.95
CA ASN A 124 -7.04 -22.12 12.41
C ASN A 124 -6.90 -22.40 10.90
N GLY A 125 -7.42 -23.55 10.42
CA GLY A 125 -7.34 -23.90 9.00
C GLY A 125 -8.38 -24.95 8.58
N ILE A 126 -8.72 -24.92 7.27
CA ILE A 126 -9.51 -25.93 6.59
C ILE A 126 -8.70 -26.39 5.38
N PHE A 127 -8.53 -27.70 5.23
CA PHE A 127 -7.65 -28.29 4.23
C PHE A 127 -8.38 -29.40 3.49
N SER A 128 -8.10 -29.52 2.17
CA SER A 128 -8.61 -30.64 1.37
C SER A 128 -7.95 -31.95 1.80
N GLY A 129 -8.73 -32.99 1.98
CA GLY A 129 -8.24 -34.33 2.30
C GLY A 129 -8.41 -35.30 1.14
N GLU A 130 -7.67 -36.42 1.16
CA GLU A 130 -7.99 -37.59 0.35
C GLU A 130 -9.25 -38.27 0.93
N ASP A 131 -9.83 -39.22 0.21
CA ASP A 131 -10.98 -40.03 0.66
C ASP A 131 -12.25 -39.23 1.01
N ASP A 132 -12.59 -38.25 0.18
CA ASP A 132 -13.86 -37.53 0.28
C ASP A 132 -14.07 -36.87 1.65
N CYS A 133 -13.06 -36.09 2.09
CA CYS A 133 -13.12 -35.40 3.39
C CYS A 133 -12.43 -34.03 3.34
N VAL A 134 -12.69 -33.22 4.37
CA VAL A 134 -11.90 -32.04 4.72
C VAL A 134 -11.25 -32.24 6.08
N TYR A 135 -10.05 -31.69 6.25
CA TYR A 135 -9.41 -31.56 7.56
C TYR A 135 -9.69 -30.16 8.10
N VAL A 136 -10.08 -30.11 9.37
CA VAL A 136 -10.30 -28.84 10.08
C VAL A 136 -9.34 -28.83 11.28
N LEU A 137 -8.46 -27.83 11.31
CA LEU A 137 -7.59 -27.58 12.45
C LEU A 137 -8.28 -26.63 13.41
N GLU A 138 -8.69 -27.12 14.55
CA GLU A 138 -9.25 -26.34 15.64
C GLU A 138 -8.22 -26.16 16.75
N VAL A 139 -8.07 -24.93 17.22
CA VAL A 139 -7.21 -24.61 18.37
C VAL A 139 -8.11 -24.24 19.55
N VAL A 140 -7.92 -24.94 20.66
CA VAL A 140 -8.61 -24.68 21.92
C VAL A 140 -7.63 -24.04 22.89
N PHE A 141 -7.93 -22.83 23.32
CA PHE A 141 -7.17 -22.10 24.33
C PHE A 141 -7.83 -22.21 25.70
N ALA A 142 -7.07 -22.66 26.69
CA ALA A 142 -7.48 -22.64 28.08
C ALA A 142 -6.55 -21.72 28.88
N SER A 143 -7.10 -20.71 29.56
CA SER A 143 -6.34 -19.83 30.47
C SER A 143 -6.85 -19.97 31.88
N ASP A 144 -5.97 -19.92 32.87
CA ASP A 144 -6.37 -19.83 34.29
C ASP A 144 -7.15 -18.52 34.52
N SER A 145 -7.98 -18.52 35.57
CA SER A 145 -8.85 -17.36 35.89
C SER A 145 -8.11 -16.06 36.17
N ASP A 146 -6.79 -16.10 36.36
CA ASP A 146 -5.88 -14.96 36.51
C ASP A 146 -5.08 -14.64 35.23
N GLY A 147 -5.32 -15.40 34.14
CA GLY A 147 -4.65 -15.21 32.86
C GLY A 147 -3.18 -15.70 32.81
N SER A 148 -2.70 -16.39 33.84
CA SER A 148 -1.27 -16.67 34.03
C SER A 148 -0.71 -17.91 33.34
N ALA A 149 -1.55 -18.84 32.86
CA ALA A 149 -1.12 -20.04 32.14
C ALA A 149 -2.06 -20.39 30.99
N ALA A 150 -1.69 -20.04 29.76
CA ALA A 150 -2.40 -20.48 28.58
C ALA A 150 -1.92 -21.87 28.14
N LYS A 151 -2.83 -22.83 28.06
CA LYS A 151 -2.57 -24.12 27.42
C LYS A 151 -3.35 -24.15 26.11
N SER A 152 -2.68 -24.53 25.02
CA SER A 152 -3.31 -24.68 23.71
C SER A 152 -3.41 -26.17 23.39
N ARG A 153 -4.56 -26.60 22.87
CA ARG A 153 -4.74 -27.90 22.24
C ARG A 153 -4.96 -27.72 20.75
N PHE A 154 -4.36 -28.58 19.97
CA PHE A 154 -4.45 -28.62 18.51
C PHE A 154 -5.20 -29.88 18.09
N LEU A 155 -6.44 -29.69 17.66
CA LEU A 155 -7.32 -30.77 17.28
C LEU A 155 -7.49 -30.81 15.76
N ILE A 156 -7.23 -31.96 15.17
CA ILE A 156 -7.43 -32.18 13.73
C ILE A 156 -8.68 -33.04 13.56
N HIS A 157 -9.70 -32.44 12.99
CA HIS A 157 -10.95 -33.14 12.66
C HIS A 157 -10.90 -33.59 11.21
N LYS A 158 -11.17 -34.85 10.93
CA LYS A 158 -11.46 -35.37 9.60
C LYS A 158 -12.98 -35.44 9.48
N ALA A 159 -13.58 -34.54 8.68
CA ALA A 159 -15.02 -34.49 8.43
C ALA A 159 -15.33 -35.04 7.04
N SER A 160 -16.22 -36.03 6.97
CA SER A 160 -16.64 -36.66 5.71
C SER A 160 -17.52 -35.72 4.89
N LEU A 161 -17.36 -35.69 3.55
CA LEU A 161 -18.20 -34.93 2.63
C LEU A 161 -19.47 -35.70 2.24
N SER A 162 -19.46 -37.03 2.35
CA SER A 162 -20.54 -37.92 1.91
C SER A 162 -21.33 -38.56 3.02
N SER A 163 -20.84 -38.47 4.27
CA SER A 163 -21.51 -39.02 5.46
C SER A 163 -21.47 -38.04 6.63
N ASN A 164 -22.21 -38.30 7.72
CA ASN A 164 -22.17 -37.48 8.93
C ASN A 164 -21.07 -37.97 9.91
N GLU A 165 -19.98 -38.52 9.40
CA GLU A 165 -18.91 -39.04 10.22
C GLU A 165 -17.80 -38.02 10.42
N GLN A 166 -17.35 -37.89 11.67
CA GLN A 166 -16.18 -37.12 12.06
C GLN A 166 -15.27 -37.96 12.91
N THR A 167 -13.97 -37.82 12.70
CA THR A 167 -12.96 -38.34 13.65
C THR A 167 -12.06 -37.18 14.08
N THR A 168 -11.73 -37.15 15.36
CA THR A 168 -10.89 -36.12 15.96
C THR A 168 -9.61 -36.72 16.50
N VAL A 169 -8.49 -36.09 16.21
CA VAL A 169 -7.18 -36.45 16.74
C VAL A 169 -6.63 -35.26 17.52
N ASP A 170 -6.29 -35.44 18.78
CA ASP A 170 -5.52 -34.46 19.54
C ASP A 170 -4.04 -34.58 19.14
N PHE A 171 -3.56 -33.56 18.49
CA PHE A 171 -2.22 -33.49 17.94
C PHE A 171 -1.24 -32.70 18.81
N THR A 172 -1.70 -32.23 19.97
CA THR A 172 -0.98 -31.32 20.87
C THR A 172 0.38 -31.85 21.31
N ASP A 173 0.45 -33.12 21.71
CA ASP A 173 1.71 -33.71 22.20
C ASP A 173 2.75 -33.97 21.11
N ALA A 174 2.33 -34.02 19.84
CA ALA A 174 3.21 -34.21 18.68
C ALA A 174 3.89 -32.90 18.27
N LEU A 175 3.29 -31.77 18.58
CA LEU A 175 3.78 -30.45 18.15
C LEU A 175 4.89 -29.92 19.08
N PRO A 176 5.76 -29.04 18.57
CA PRO A 176 6.76 -28.37 19.39
C PRO A 176 6.10 -27.58 20.54
N LYS A 177 6.69 -27.64 21.75
CA LYS A 177 6.12 -27.05 22.96
C LYS A 177 5.95 -25.53 22.93
N ASN A 178 6.65 -24.85 22.04
CA ASN A 178 6.60 -23.40 21.84
C ASN A 178 5.58 -22.93 20.78
N ILE A 179 4.75 -23.83 20.27
CA ILE A 179 3.71 -23.49 19.28
C ILE A 179 2.50 -22.76 19.92
N GLY A 180 2.45 -22.71 21.25
CA GLY A 180 1.26 -22.32 22.02
C GLY A 180 0.87 -20.85 22.03
N ASP A 181 1.64 -19.95 21.41
CA ASP A 181 1.35 -18.51 21.38
C ASP A 181 0.59 -18.03 20.11
N GLY A 182 0.18 -18.97 19.24
CA GLY A 182 -0.56 -18.65 18.01
C GLY A 182 0.28 -18.07 16.89
N SER A 183 1.59 -17.98 17.04
CA SER A 183 2.50 -17.40 16.03
C SER A 183 2.96 -18.39 14.96
N ALA A 184 2.71 -19.68 15.13
CA ALA A 184 3.08 -20.72 14.17
C ALA A 184 2.09 -20.82 13.01
N ALA A 185 2.60 -20.89 11.77
CA ALA A 185 1.78 -21.27 10.63
C ALA A 185 1.70 -22.79 10.51
N VAL A 186 0.49 -23.32 10.34
CA VAL A 186 0.23 -24.76 10.22
C VAL A 186 -0.51 -25.06 8.92
N GLU A 187 0.00 -26.02 8.14
CA GLU A 187 -0.62 -26.53 6.93
C GLU A 187 -0.82 -28.05 7.04
N ILE A 188 -1.84 -28.57 6.37
CA ILE A 188 -2.13 -30.00 6.33
C ILE A 188 -2.30 -30.42 4.88
N ASP A 189 -1.54 -31.41 4.45
CA ASP A 189 -1.66 -31.97 3.10
C ASP A 189 -2.81 -33.00 3.00
N PRO A 190 -3.23 -33.38 1.78
CA PRO A 190 -4.32 -34.34 1.61
C PRO A 190 -4.10 -35.70 2.29
N LYS A 191 -2.85 -36.11 2.51
CA LYS A 191 -2.49 -37.36 3.23
C LYS A 191 -2.46 -37.19 4.74
N ARG A 192 -2.88 -36.03 5.24
CA ARG A 192 -2.85 -35.64 6.65
C ARG A 192 -1.43 -35.56 7.25
N ASN A 193 -0.42 -35.21 6.45
CA ASN A 193 0.83 -34.76 7.04
C ASN A 193 0.66 -33.32 7.52
N VAL A 194 1.19 -33.01 8.69
CA VAL A 194 1.07 -31.71 9.35
C VAL A 194 2.40 -30.98 9.25
N TYR A 195 2.37 -29.78 8.71
CA TYR A 195 3.52 -28.92 8.50
C TYR A 195 3.43 -27.73 9.46
N CYS A 196 4.40 -27.58 10.34
CA CYS A 196 4.48 -26.50 11.32
C CYS A 196 5.68 -25.62 11.04
N LEU A 197 5.41 -24.36 10.71
CA LEU A 197 6.44 -23.35 10.50
C LEU A 197 6.45 -22.41 11.73
N LEU A 198 7.50 -22.48 12.52
CA LEU A 198 7.69 -21.63 13.69
C LEU A 198 8.38 -20.32 13.30
N PRO A 199 7.95 -19.17 13.83
CA PRO A 199 8.62 -17.90 13.60
C PRO A 199 10.09 -17.97 14.03
N ASN A 200 10.99 -17.57 13.13
CA ASN A 200 12.44 -17.49 13.35
C ASN A 200 13.16 -18.80 13.75
N GLU A 201 12.48 -19.95 13.78
CA GLU A 201 13.08 -21.14 14.33
C GLU A 201 13.20 -22.32 13.36
N ALA A 202 12.07 -22.91 12.92
CA ALA A 202 12.16 -24.20 12.20
C ALA A 202 10.88 -24.56 11.45
N LEU A 203 11.01 -25.43 10.44
CA LEU A 203 9.93 -26.21 9.85
C LEU A 203 9.96 -27.62 10.42
N PHE A 204 8.85 -28.10 10.92
CA PHE A 204 8.63 -29.48 11.33
C PHE A 204 7.51 -30.10 10.50
N VAL A 205 7.67 -31.37 10.15
CA VAL A 205 6.67 -32.14 9.41
C VAL A 205 6.40 -33.44 10.13
N TYR A 206 5.13 -33.71 10.37
CA TYR A 206 4.64 -34.89 11.08
C TYR A 206 3.73 -35.71 10.17
N ASN A 207 3.74 -37.04 10.33
CA ASN A 207 2.74 -37.86 9.66
C ASN A 207 1.37 -37.82 10.38
N ALA A 208 0.40 -38.52 9.78
CA ALA A 208 -0.95 -38.61 10.34
C ALA A 208 -1.04 -39.17 11.78
N ASN A 209 -0.01 -39.86 12.27
CA ASN A 209 0.06 -40.44 13.61
C ASN A 209 0.82 -39.55 14.61
N GLY A 210 1.36 -38.42 14.17
CA GLY A 210 2.16 -37.52 14.98
C GLY A 210 3.65 -37.88 15.03
N ASP A 211 4.13 -38.84 14.21
CA ASP A 211 5.56 -39.14 14.15
C ASP A 211 6.26 -38.06 13.31
N GLU A 212 7.36 -37.51 13.81
CA GLU A 212 8.16 -36.53 13.08
C GLU A 212 8.83 -37.16 11.86
N LEU A 213 8.51 -36.68 10.68
CA LEU A 213 9.11 -37.08 9.42
C LEU A 213 10.36 -36.26 9.09
N PHE A 214 10.32 -34.97 9.44
CA PHE A 214 11.34 -34.02 9.04
C PHE A 214 11.36 -32.83 10.01
N GLY A 215 12.57 -32.35 10.33
CA GLY A 215 12.79 -31.10 11.05
C GLY A 215 13.99 -30.37 10.47
N VAL A 216 13.84 -29.06 10.22
CA VAL A 216 14.92 -28.18 9.79
C VAL A 216 14.90 -26.89 10.58
N GLY A 217 16.07 -26.46 11.02
CA GLY A 217 16.22 -25.35 11.95
C GLY A 217 16.40 -23.98 11.26
N LYS A 218 17.09 -23.10 11.95
CA LYS A 218 17.22 -21.63 11.75
C LYS A 218 17.60 -21.13 10.35
N GLU A 219 17.96 -21.99 9.41
CA GLU A 219 18.38 -21.61 8.06
C GLU A 219 17.25 -20.92 7.27
N ILE A 220 16.00 -21.29 7.55
CA ILE A 220 14.82 -20.72 6.88
C ILE A 220 14.29 -19.45 7.54
N GLY A 221 14.71 -19.12 8.77
CA GLY A 221 14.36 -17.87 9.47
C GLY A 221 12.87 -17.50 9.42
N SER A 222 12.54 -16.22 9.34
CA SER A 222 11.16 -15.70 9.21
C SER A 222 10.58 -15.99 7.82
N SER A 223 10.26 -17.25 7.53
CA SER A 223 9.63 -17.66 6.27
C SER A 223 8.11 -17.80 6.42
N ARG A 224 7.41 -17.86 5.30
CA ARG A 224 5.98 -18.18 5.20
C ARG A 224 5.76 -19.27 4.16
N PHE A 225 4.67 -20.02 4.30
CA PHE A 225 4.31 -21.02 3.31
C PHE A 225 3.92 -20.35 1.98
N VAL A 226 4.38 -20.95 0.88
CA VAL A 226 3.98 -20.62 -0.48
C VAL A 226 3.13 -21.75 -1.04
N SER A 227 3.59 -22.99 -0.89
CA SER A 227 2.88 -24.18 -1.34
C SER A 227 3.33 -25.39 -0.53
N VAL A 228 2.38 -26.25 -0.21
CA VAL A 228 2.63 -27.55 0.42
C VAL A 228 2.05 -28.63 -0.49
N SER A 229 2.90 -29.44 -1.10
CA SER A 229 2.48 -30.54 -1.98
C SER A 229 3.39 -31.75 -1.80
N GLY A 230 2.88 -32.79 -1.15
CA GLY A 230 3.50 -34.09 -1.09
C GLY A 230 4.95 -34.09 -0.61
N GLU A 231 5.92 -34.21 -1.53
CA GLU A 231 7.34 -34.31 -1.21
C GLU A 231 8.08 -32.97 -1.21
N LYS A 232 7.43 -31.88 -1.63
CA LYS A 232 8.04 -30.57 -1.81
C LYS A 232 7.25 -29.50 -1.05
N VAL A 233 7.95 -28.73 -0.23
CA VAL A 233 7.39 -27.53 0.42
C VAL A 233 8.11 -26.32 -0.15
N LEU A 234 7.37 -25.32 -0.54
CA LEU A 234 7.90 -24.02 -0.95
C LEU A 234 7.66 -23.00 0.16
N LEU A 235 8.73 -22.28 0.50
CA LEU A 235 8.73 -21.24 1.52
C LEU A 235 9.24 -19.94 0.90
N ALA A 236 8.59 -18.84 1.23
CA ALA A 236 9.06 -17.50 0.89
C ALA A 236 9.73 -16.86 2.12
N LYS A 237 10.87 -16.26 1.90
CA LYS A 237 11.63 -15.50 2.89
C LYS A 237 12.01 -14.15 2.29
N GLU A 238 11.76 -13.08 3.02
CA GLU A 238 12.19 -11.75 2.62
C GLU A 238 13.71 -11.70 2.42
N SER A 239 14.15 -11.20 1.29
CA SER A 239 15.58 -11.05 0.99
C SER A 239 16.19 -9.89 1.77
N ASN A 240 17.52 -9.89 1.89
CA ASN A 240 18.23 -8.84 2.64
C ASN A 240 18.13 -7.45 2.00
N ASP A 241 17.73 -7.36 0.75
CA ASP A 241 17.54 -6.08 0.04
C ASP A 241 16.15 -5.48 0.23
N TYR A 242 15.22 -6.23 0.84
CA TYR A 242 13.81 -5.87 1.05
C TYR A 242 12.97 -5.69 -0.23
N TYR A 243 13.56 -5.88 -1.42
CA TYR A 243 12.89 -5.72 -2.72
C TYR A 243 12.50 -7.04 -3.39
N SER A 244 12.71 -8.15 -2.73
CA SER A 244 12.32 -9.47 -3.21
C SER A 244 12.03 -10.44 -2.08
N ASP A 245 11.28 -11.49 -2.40
CA ASP A 245 11.19 -12.69 -1.59
C ASP A 245 12.01 -13.80 -2.25
N ASP A 246 12.87 -14.40 -1.48
CA ASP A 246 13.61 -15.60 -1.86
C ASP A 246 12.74 -16.83 -1.63
N ILE A 247 12.52 -17.62 -2.69
CA ILE A 247 11.74 -18.85 -2.62
C ILE A 247 12.68 -20.04 -2.43
N PHE A 248 12.44 -20.78 -1.35
CA PHE A 248 13.17 -21.98 -0.98
C PHE A 248 12.32 -23.22 -1.21
N ALA A 249 12.88 -24.21 -1.86
CA ALA A 249 12.31 -25.54 -1.93
C ALA A 249 12.90 -26.43 -0.81
N VAL A 250 12.03 -27.00 0.01
CA VAL A 250 12.39 -28.02 0.99
C VAL A 250 11.96 -29.37 0.44
N ASN A 251 12.94 -30.24 0.13
CA ASN A 251 12.67 -31.58 -0.32
C ASN A 251 12.67 -32.52 0.90
N LEU A 252 11.54 -33.09 1.21
CA LEU A 252 11.33 -33.91 2.41
C LEU A 252 12.05 -35.25 2.35
N VAL A 253 12.27 -35.81 1.14
CA VAL A 253 12.94 -37.10 0.93
C VAL A 253 14.45 -36.95 1.08
N SER A 254 15.06 -36.00 0.37
CA SER A 254 16.50 -35.73 0.43
C SER A 254 16.94 -34.91 1.62
N LYS A 255 16.00 -34.31 2.35
CA LYS A 255 16.21 -33.37 3.47
C LYS A 255 17.09 -32.18 3.10
N LYS A 256 16.95 -31.69 1.86
CA LYS A 256 17.69 -30.54 1.35
C LYS A 256 16.81 -29.30 1.24
N ILE A 257 17.42 -28.16 1.52
CA ILE A 257 16.82 -26.84 1.33
C ILE A 257 17.64 -26.12 0.27
N GLU A 258 16.99 -25.64 -0.76
CA GLU A 258 17.64 -24.95 -1.87
C GLU A 258 16.85 -23.71 -2.24
N LYS A 259 17.53 -22.56 -2.41
CA LYS A 259 16.91 -21.38 -3.02
C LYS A 259 16.68 -21.71 -4.49
N VAL A 260 15.42 -21.61 -4.94
CA VAL A 260 15.03 -21.97 -6.31
C VAL A 260 14.83 -20.76 -7.20
N MET A 261 14.35 -19.64 -6.64
CA MET A 261 14.17 -18.39 -7.36
C MET A 261 14.03 -17.21 -6.40
N SER A 262 13.91 -16.01 -6.94
CA SER A 262 13.47 -14.82 -6.22
C SER A 262 12.28 -14.18 -6.94
N VAL A 263 11.32 -13.69 -6.19
CA VAL A 263 10.15 -12.95 -6.70
C VAL A 263 10.32 -11.49 -6.32
N SER A 264 10.28 -10.60 -7.29
CA SER A 264 10.35 -9.15 -7.04
C SER A 264 9.16 -8.69 -6.21
N LYS A 265 9.42 -7.77 -5.27
CA LYS A 265 8.48 -7.30 -4.28
C LYS A 265 8.59 -5.79 -4.16
N ASN A 266 7.48 -5.09 -4.40
CA ASN A 266 7.35 -3.65 -4.11
C ASN A 266 6.13 -3.40 -3.20
N GLY A 267 5.78 -4.38 -2.40
CA GLY A 267 4.66 -4.38 -1.48
C GLY A 267 4.49 -5.73 -0.81
N LEU A 268 3.32 -6.02 -0.29
CA LEU A 268 2.97 -7.32 0.26
C LEU A 268 2.64 -8.29 -0.87
N LEU A 269 3.41 -9.37 -0.99
CA LEU A 269 3.08 -10.48 -1.87
C LEU A 269 2.13 -11.45 -1.15
N LEU A 270 1.03 -11.80 -1.81
CA LEU A 270 0.14 -12.89 -1.38
C LEU A 270 0.40 -14.10 -2.25
N TYR A 271 0.64 -15.24 -1.61
CA TYR A 271 0.92 -16.50 -2.29
C TYR A 271 -0.31 -17.41 -2.29
N PHE A 272 -0.53 -18.10 -3.41
CA PHE A 272 -1.67 -18.99 -3.62
C PHE A 272 -1.21 -20.31 -4.25
N PRO A 273 -2.06 -21.36 -4.23
CA PRO A 273 -1.75 -22.63 -4.88
C PRO A 273 -1.36 -22.49 -6.35
N GLY A 274 -0.59 -23.44 -6.85
CA GLY A 274 -0.22 -23.51 -8.26
C GLY A 274 -1.42 -23.77 -9.17
N ILE A 275 -1.35 -23.23 -10.38
CA ILE A 275 -2.39 -23.34 -11.40
C ILE A 275 -1.73 -23.85 -12.67
N GLU A 276 -2.35 -24.84 -13.33
CA GLU A 276 -1.85 -25.43 -14.58
C GLU A 276 -0.39 -25.94 -14.45
N ASN A 277 0.55 -25.25 -15.10
CA ASN A 277 1.97 -25.63 -15.14
C ASN A 277 2.83 -24.85 -14.14
N TYR A 278 2.23 -24.01 -13.30
CA TYR A 278 2.96 -23.22 -12.30
C TYR A 278 2.99 -23.93 -10.96
N ASP A 279 4.15 -23.92 -10.31
CA ASP A 279 4.33 -24.52 -8.97
C ASP A 279 3.54 -23.75 -7.90
N PHE A 280 3.42 -22.43 -8.08
CA PHE A 280 2.59 -21.55 -7.25
C PHE A 280 2.16 -20.32 -8.03
N THR A 281 1.18 -19.59 -7.49
CA THR A 281 0.81 -18.27 -7.99
C THR A 281 0.97 -17.22 -6.91
N TYR A 282 1.09 -15.96 -7.30
CA TYR A 282 1.19 -14.85 -6.35
C TYR A 282 0.57 -13.57 -6.89
N SER A 283 0.06 -12.75 -5.97
CA SER A 283 -0.40 -11.39 -6.25
C SER A 283 0.66 -10.38 -5.82
N ASN A 284 0.88 -9.36 -6.66
CA ASN A 284 1.65 -8.17 -6.31
C ASN A 284 0.75 -6.98 -5.91
N GLY A 285 -0.54 -7.22 -5.66
CA GLY A 285 -1.53 -6.20 -5.35
C GLY A 285 -2.36 -5.73 -6.55
N THR A 286 -1.90 -5.88 -7.79
CA THR A 286 -2.64 -5.49 -9.00
C THR A 286 -2.93 -6.65 -9.93
N SER A 287 -2.05 -7.64 -9.94
CA SER A 287 -2.04 -8.73 -10.92
C SER A 287 -1.72 -10.06 -10.28
N LEU A 288 -2.16 -11.14 -10.90
CA LEU A 288 -1.82 -12.51 -10.56
C LEU A 288 -0.74 -13.03 -11.49
N PHE A 289 0.30 -13.57 -10.92
CA PHE A 289 1.42 -14.19 -11.63
C PHE A 289 1.52 -15.68 -11.31
N GLY A 290 1.96 -16.47 -12.28
CA GLY A 290 2.35 -17.86 -12.10
C GLY A 290 3.86 -18.00 -12.09
N ALA A 291 4.40 -18.82 -11.20
CA ALA A 291 5.82 -19.07 -11.04
C ALA A 291 6.16 -20.55 -11.30
N ASP A 292 7.17 -20.79 -12.14
CA ASP A 292 7.78 -22.08 -12.39
C ASP A 292 9.16 -22.13 -11.71
N THR A 293 9.26 -22.90 -10.65
CA THR A 293 10.52 -23.04 -9.88
C THR A 293 11.60 -23.82 -10.62
N SER A 294 11.28 -24.52 -11.71
CA SER A 294 12.23 -25.27 -12.50
C SER A 294 12.97 -24.39 -13.50
N SER A 295 12.30 -23.44 -14.11
CA SER A 295 12.88 -22.42 -15.00
C SER A 295 13.33 -21.16 -14.26
N GLY A 296 12.71 -20.87 -13.11
CA GLY A 296 12.86 -19.62 -12.38
C GLY A 296 12.10 -18.45 -13.03
N GLU A 297 11.16 -18.72 -13.92
CA GLU A 297 10.38 -17.71 -14.63
C GLU A 297 9.05 -17.42 -13.96
N CYS A 298 8.63 -16.14 -14.01
CA CYS A 298 7.32 -15.68 -13.62
C CYS A 298 6.56 -15.19 -14.87
N SER A 299 5.28 -15.51 -14.95
CA SER A 299 4.42 -15.09 -16.06
C SER A 299 3.15 -14.44 -15.55
N LEU A 300 2.73 -13.34 -16.16
CA LEU A 300 1.45 -12.70 -15.88
C LEU A 300 0.31 -13.64 -16.28
N ILE A 301 -0.61 -13.90 -15.35
CA ILE A 301 -1.83 -14.68 -15.61
C ILE A 301 -2.99 -13.72 -15.90
N LEU A 302 -3.23 -12.74 -15.03
CA LEU A 302 -4.32 -11.76 -15.22
C LEU A 302 -4.03 -10.47 -14.44
N SER A 303 -4.68 -9.38 -14.86
CA SER A 303 -4.86 -8.18 -14.04
C SER A 303 -6.22 -8.28 -13.33
N PHE A 304 -6.24 -8.22 -12.00
CA PHE A 304 -7.47 -8.33 -11.20
C PHE A 304 -8.51 -7.28 -11.59
N ALA A 305 -8.06 -6.05 -11.73
CA ALA A 305 -8.93 -4.94 -12.11
C ALA A 305 -9.59 -5.13 -13.47
N ASN A 306 -8.85 -5.63 -14.46
CA ASN A 306 -9.38 -5.91 -15.79
C ASN A 306 -10.39 -7.06 -15.79
N CYS A 307 -10.40 -7.87 -14.75
CA CYS A 307 -11.35 -8.97 -14.53
C CYS A 307 -12.51 -8.58 -13.59
N GLY A 308 -12.55 -7.35 -13.10
CA GLY A 308 -13.57 -6.90 -12.16
C GLY A 308 -13.41 -7.43 -10.73
N VAL A 309 -12.20 -7.83 -10.36
CA VAL A 309 -11.86 -8.28 -9.00
C VAL A 309 -11.23 -7.13 -8.21
N ASP A 310 -11.73 -6.87 -7.03
CA ASP A 310 -11.08 -5.97 -6.09
C ASP A 310 -9.88 -6.67 -5.43
N SER A 311 -8.68 -6.33 -5.87
CA SER A 311 -7.45 -6.93 -5.36
C SER A 311 -7.05 -6.43 -3.97
N GLN A 312 -7.56 -5.28 -3.53
CA GLN A 312 -7.29 -4.75 -2.19
C GLN A 312 -8.04 -5.55 -1.12
N SER A 313 -9.23 -6.06 -1.48
CA SER A 313 -10.02 -6.92 -0.62
C SER A 313 -9.75 -8.43 -0.83
N LEU A 314 -8.77 -8.78 -1.66
CA LEU A 314 -8.49 -10.17 -2.02
C LEU A 314 -8.01 -10.98 -0.81
N PHE A 315 -8.76 -12.04 -0.49
CA PHE A 315 -8.41 -12.98 0.58
C PHE A 315 -7.67 -14.20 0.05
N THR A 316 -8.16 -14.82 -1.03
CA THR A 316 -7.51 -15.97 -1.67
C THR A 316 -7.92 -16.12 -3.13
N VAL A 317 -7.05 -16.78 -3.91
CA VAL A 317 -7.31 -17.22 -5.29
C VAL A 317 -7.17 -18.73 -5.34
N LEU A 318 -8.17 -19.40 -5.86
CA LEU A 318 -8.25 -20.85 -5.90
C LEU A 318 -8.50 -21.34 -7.33
N PRO A 319 -7.79 -22.36 -7.82
CA PRO A 319 -8.05 -22.96 -9.11
C PRO A 319 -9.36 -23.73 -9.09
N VAL A 320 -10.16 -23.58 -10.14
CA VAL A 320 -11.42 -24.30 -10.35
C VAL A 320 -11.50 -24.82 -11.78
N GLU A 321 -12.42 -25.75 -12.05
CA GLU A 321 -12.62 -26.25 -13.39
C GLU A 321 -13.02 -25.11 -14.35
N GLY A 322 -12.22 -24.91 -15.40
CA GLY A 322 -12.44 -23.88 -16.43
C GLY A 322 -12.00 -22.46 -16.04
N GLY A 323 -11.29 -22.26 -14.91
CA GLY A 323 -10.84 -20.92 -14.53
C GLY A 323 -10.33 -20.80 -13.09
N LEU A 324 -10.68 -19.69 -12.45
CA LEU A 324 -10.27 -19.34 -11.10
C LEU A 324 -11.47 -18.90 -10.28
N SER A 325 -11.34 -18.93 -8.96
CA SER A 325 -12.30 -18.31 -8.02
C SER A 325 -11.53 -17.45 -7.04
N CYS A 326 -11.89 -16.17 -6.96
CA CYS A 326 -11.34 -15.21 -6.01
C CYS A 326 -12.32 -15.01 -4.87
N VAL A 327 -11.84 -15.10 -3.63
CA VAL A 327 -12.63 -14.75 -2.43
C VAL A 327 -12.17 -13.37 -1.97
N ASN A 328 -13.13 -12.47 -1.81
CA ASN A 328 -12.90 -11.08 -1.43
C ASN A 328 -13.55 -10.79 -0.08
N ARG A 329 -12.88 -9.95 0.74
CA ARG A 329 -13.39 -9.41 2.00
C ARG A 329 -13.55 -7.91 1.83
N GLU A 330 -14.78 -7.45 1.70
CA GLU A 330 -15.10 -6.04 1.48
C GLU A 330 -15.42 -5.37 2.82
N TYR A 331 -14.84 -4.20 3.03
CA TYR A 331 -15.16 -3.35 4.16
C TYR A 331 -16.39 -2.50 3.84
N GLY A 332 -17.26 -2.34 4.81
CA GLY A 332 -18.48 -1.55 4.66
C GLY A 332 -19.11 -1.27 6.02
N THR A 333 -20.40 -0.96 6.02
CA THR A 333 -21.18 -0.76 7.25
C THR A 333 -22.36 -1.74 7.31
N ASP A 334 -22.68 -2.21 8.51
CA ASP A 334 -23.88 -3.00 8.75
C ASP A 334 -25.14 -2.13 8.67
N ALA A 335 -26.31 -2.76 8.82
CA ALA A 335 -27.61 -2.07 8.79
C ALA A 335 -27.79 -1.03 9.93
N SER A 336 -26.92 -1.04 10.93
CA SER A 336 -26.89 -0.10 12.06
C SER A 336 -25.87 1.01 11.87
N GLY A 337 -25.10 0.99 10.75
CA GLY A 337 -24.05 1.96 10.46
C GLY A 337 -22.70 1.67 11.13
N ASN A 338 -22.52 0.48 11.73
CA ASN A 338 -21.23 0.11 12.32
C ASN A 338 -20.32 -0.51 11.26
N PRO A 339 -18.99 -0.31 11.38
CA PRO A 339 -18.03 -0.99 10.51
C PRO A 339 -18.24 -2.49 10.49
N ALA A 340 -18.33 -3.07 9.30
CA ALA A 340 -18.54 -4.49 9.11
C ALA A 340 -17.86 -4.98 7.82
N TYR A 341 -17.44 -6.25 7.83
CA TYR A 341 -16.92 -6.90 6.64
C TYR A 341 -18.03 -7.72 5.97
N SER A 342 -18.12 -7.58 4.66
CA SER A 342 -18.88 -8.47 3.80
C SER A 342 -17.92 -9.35 2.98
N TRP A 343 -18.44 -10.49 2.53
CA TRP A 343 -17.63 -11.46 1.79
C TRP A 343 -18.27 -11.70 0.43
N GLY A 344 -17.42 -11.86 -0.57
CA GLY A 344 -17.86 -12.14 -1.92
C GLY A 344 -16.96 -13.16 -2.61
N ILE A 345 -17.51 -13.79 -3.62
CA ILE A 345 -16.78 -14.69 -4.52
C ILE A 345 -16.89 -14.15 -5.93
N THR A 346 -15.76 -14.03 -6.61
CA THR A 346 -15.68 -13.74 -8.03
C THR A 346 -15.21 -14.97 -8.78
N LYS A 347 -16.10 -15.60 -9.55
CA LYS A 347 -15.71 -16.65 -10.51
C LYS A 347 -15.10 -15.99 -11.73
N LEU A 348 -13.91 -16.43 -12.12
CA LEU A 348 -13.16 -15.97 -13.29
C LEU A 348 -13.16 -17.08 -14.35
N GLU A 349 -13.88 -16.87 -15.42
CA GLU A 349 -13.93 -17.79 -16.56
C GLU A 349 -12.92 -17.35 -17.62
N ARG A 350 -12.12 -18.29 -18.12
CA ARG A 350 -11.14 -18.01 -19.18
C ARG A 350 -11.88 -17.78 -20.49
N ILE A 351 -11.55 -16.68 -21.16
CA ILE A 351 -12.09 -16.35 -22.48
C ILE A 351 -11.11 -16.87 -23.54
N GLU A 352 -11.57 -17.72 -24.45
CA GLU A 352 -10.76 -18.20 -25.56
C GLU A 352 -10.93 -17.26 -26.77
N GLY A 353 -9.81 -16.75 -27.31
CA GLY A 353 -9.76 -15.95 -28.53
C GLY A 353 -9.67 -14.43 -28.32
N GLU A 354 -9.55 -13.69 -29.43
CA GLU A 354 -9.52 -12.21 -29.47
C GLU A 354 -10.92 -11.58 -29.27
N GLU A 355 -11.85 -12.22 -28.60
CA GLU A 355 -13.14 -11.61 -28.33
C GLU A 355 -12.97 -10.39 -27.45
N LYS A 356 -13.33 -9.22 -27.98
CA LYS A 356 -13.41 -7.98 -27.21
C LYS A 356 -14.31 -8.22 -26.02
N VAL A 357 -13.80 -7.98 -24.82
CA VAL A 357 -14.58 -8.08 -23.58
C VAL A 357 -15.88 -7.29 -23.75
N ASP A 358 -16.99 -7.98 -23.90
CA ASP A 358 -18.36 -7.46 -24.02
C ASP A 358 -18.61 -6.40 -25.13
N GLY A 359 -17.74 -6.26 -26.13
CA GLY A 359 -17.91 -5.27 -27.23
C GLY A 359 -17.71 -3.82 -26.82
N LYS A 360 -17.28 -3.55 -25.58
CA LYS A 360 -17.01 -2.19 -25.04
C LYS A 360 -15.75 -1.57 -25.65
N ILE A 361 -15.74 -0.27 -25.72
CA ILE A 361 -14.56 0.52 -26.09
C ILE A 361 -13.63 0.60 -24.89
N VAL A 362 -12.38 0.20 -25.06
CA VAL A 362 -11.36 0.23 -24.00
C VAL A 362 -10.75 1.62 -23.90
N LEU A 363 -10.75 2.19 -22.69
CA LEU A 363 -9.99 3.37 -22.29
C LEU A 363 -8.77 2.89 -21.51
N THR A 364 -7.58 3.27 -21.94
CA THR A 364 -6.33 2.85 -21.28
C THR A 364 -5.97 3.78 -20.14
N LEU A 365 -5.78 3.22 -18.95
CA LEU A 365 -5.24 3.90 -17.77
C LEU A 365 -3.82 3.40 -17.50
N ALA A 366 -2.81 4.23 -17.79
CA ALA A 366 -1.42 3.86 -17.57
C ALA A 366 -0.98 4.12 -16.12
N THR A 367 -0.25 3.19 -15.55
CA THR A 367 0.48 3.38 -14.30
C THR A 367 1.91 2.83 -14.44
N ALA A 368 2.87 3.47 -13.78
CA ALA A 368 4.20 2.91 -13.54
C ALA A 368 4.46 2.72 -12.03
N SER A 369 3.43 2.92 -11.20
CA SER A 369 3.40 2.57 -9.79
C SER A 369 2.77 1.20 -9.62
N GLU A 370 3.33 0.38 -8.74
CA GLU A 370 2.79 -0.94 -8.40
C GLU A 370 1.57 -0.87 -7.49
N ASN A 371 1.46 0.22 -6.73
CA ASN A 371 0.32 0.46 -5.87
C ASN A 371 -0.67 1.40 -6.57
N ILE A 372 -1.91 0.98 -6.64
CA ILE A 372 -3.03 1.79 -7.11
C ILE A 372 -3.86 2.17 -5.88
N ASP A 373 -4.13 3.45 -5.74
CA ASP A 373 -4.99 3.98 -4.68
C ASP A 373 -6.37 3.30 -4.70
N ASP A 374 -6.88 2.96 -3.52
CA ASP A 374 -8.13 2.21 -3.35
C ASP A 374 -9.33 2.95 -3.96
N SER A 375 -9.40 4.27 -3.81
CA SER A 375 -10.48 5.08 -4.41
C SER A 375 -10.42 5.03 -5.95
N ILE A 376 -9.22 5.07 -6.55
CA ILE A 376 -9.05 4.95 -8.01
C ILE A 376 -9.49 3.56 -8.47
N TYR A 377 -9.08 2.53 -7.74
CA TYR A 377 -9.39 1.16 -8.05
C TYR A 377 -10.91 0.89 -7.98
N LYS A 378 -11.57 1.30 -6.91
CA LYS A 378 -13.03 1.19 -6.72
C LYS A 378 -13.81 1.99 -7.76
N ALA A 379 -13.34 3.19 -8.10
CA ALA A 379 -13.94 3.98 -9.17
C ALA A 379 -13.89 3.24 -10.51
N MET A 380 -12.78 2.58 -10.82
CA MET A 380 -12.63 1.79 -12.03
C MET A 380 -13.56 0.57 -12.06
N LEU A 381 -13.60 -0.19 -10.96
CA LEU A 381 -14.53 -1.33 -10.85
C LEU A 381 -15.98 -0.88 -11.04
N LYS A 382 -16.38 0.21 -10.38
CA LYS A 382 -17.73 0.77 -10.52
C LYS A 382 -18.03 1.24 -11.95
N PHE A 383 -17.11 1.96 -12.59
CA PHE A 383 -17.25 2.40 -13.97
C PHE A 383 -17.43 1.21 -14.91
N ASN A 384 -16.57 0.19 -14.79
CA ASN A 384 -16.61 -0.99 -15.64
C ASN A 384 -17.91 -1.81 -15.48
N GLN A 385 -18.50 -1.81 -14.28
CA GLN A 385 -19.78 -2.47 -13.98
C GLN A 385 -20.97 -1.69 -14.53
N THR A 386 -20.94 -0.35 -14.47
CA THR A 386 -22.10 0.49 -14.78
C THR A 386 -22.12 1.00 -16.22
N SER A 387 -20.98 1.24 -16.83
CA SER A 387 -20.89 1.70 -18.22
C SER A 387 -21.19 0.56 -19.18
N THR A 388 -22.10 0.80 -20.14
CA THR A 388 -22.49 -0.19 -21.16
C THR A 388 -21.66 -0.09 -22.45
N GLU A 389 -20.98 1.03 -22.67
CA GLU A 389 -20.26 1.33 -23.92
C GLU A 389 -18.74 1.33 -23.74
N TYR A 390 -18.24 1.67 -22.55
CA TYR A 390 -16.83 1.82 -22.28
C TYR A 390 -16.37 0.94 -21.13
N MET A 391 -15.07 0.64 -21.11
CA MET A 391 -14.41 0.06 -19.96
C MET A 391 -13.01 0.67 -19.81
N VAL A 392 -12.54 0.83 -18.56
CA VAL A 392 -11.18 1.24 -18.25
C VAL A 392 -10.33 -0.01 -18.05
N GLN A 393 -9.19 -0.08 -18.72
CA GLN A 393 -8.18 -1.12 -18.52
C GLN A 393 -6.87 -0.50 -18.06
N ILE A 394 -6.31 -1.08 -17.01
CA ILE A 394 -4.98 -0.71 -16.52
C ILE A 394 -3.93 -1.26 -17.47
N LYS A 395 -3.02 -0.38 -17.89
CA LYS A 395 -1.76 -0.73 -18.54
C LYS A 395 -0.62 -0.47 -17.56
N ASP A 396 -0.19 -1.55 -16.93
CA ASP A 396 0.78 -1.52 -15.84
C ASP A 396 2.21 -1.59 -16.38
N TYR A 397 2.93 -0.49 -16.24
CA TYR A 397 4.34 -0.39 -16.61
C TYR A 397 5.28 -0.72 -15.45
N SER A 398 4.77 -0.85 -14.21
CA SER A 398 5.59 -1.23 -13.07
C SER A 398 6.25 -2.60 -13.24
N VAL A 399 5.64 -3.46 -14.04
CA VAL A 399 6.18 -4.78 -14.40
C VAL A 399 7.59 -4.73 -15.04
N TYR A 400 8.00 -3.58 -15.57
CA TYR A 400 9.36 -3.37 -16.09
C TYR A 400 10.38 -2.96 -15.02
N SER A 401 9.91 -2.56 -13.84
CA SER A 401 10.77 -2.20 -12.71
C SER A 401 11.42 -3.44 -12.13
N ALA A 402 12.68 -3.32 -11.72
CA ALA A 402 13.45 -4.40 -11.14
C ALA A 402 14.21 -3.88 -9.91
N ALA A 403 14.68 -4.80 -9.07
CA ALA A 403 15.55 -4.46 -7.95
C ALA A 403 16.75 -3.63 -8.43
N GLY A 404 16.83 -2.38 -7.98
CA GLY A 404 17.87 -1.42 -8.35
C GLY A 404 17.52 -0.48 -9.51
N ASP A 405 16.36 -0.65 -10.17
CA ASP A 405 15.84 0.32 -11.15
C ASP A 405 14.31 0.43 -11.04
N THR A 406 13.86 1.20 -10.07
CA THR A 406 12.43 1.47 -9.83
C THR A 406 11.82 2.40 -10.88
N PHE A 407 12.63 3.07 -11.71
CA PHE A 407 12.19 4.01 -12.75
C PHE A 407 12.08 3.37 -14.14
N ALA A 408 12.41 2.09 -14.30
CA ALA A 408 12.37 1.43 -15.61
C ALA A 408 10.97 1.47 -16.23
N GLY A 409 9.92 1.27 -15.42
CA GLY A 409 8.53 1.38 -15.88
C GLY A 409 8.18 2.75 -16.45
N SER A 410 8.52 3.82 -15.73
CA SER A 410 8.33 5.21 -16.22
C SER A 410 9.13 5.50 -17.48
N THR A 411 10.34 4.93 -17.62
CA THR A 411 11.17 5.06 -18.81
C THR A 411 10.52 4.42 -20.03
N VAL A 412 9.94 3.23 -19.88
CA VAL A 412 9.21 2.52 -20.95
C VAL A 412 7.97 3.32 -21.36
N LEU A 413 7.17 3.78 -20.39
CA LEU A 413 6.00 4.62 -20.63
C LEU A 413 6.38 5.89 -21.41
N ASN A 414 7.41 6.60 -20.97
CA ASN A 414 7.92 7.80 -21.69
C ASN A 414 8.32 7.47 -23.13
N THR A 415 8.97 6.32 -23.36
CA THR A 415 9.38 5.89 -24.72
C THR A 415 8.17 5.63 -25.62
N GLU A 416 7.11 5.03 -25.08
CA GLU A 416 5.87 4.79 -25.81
C GLU A 416 5.17 6.12 -26.18
N ILE A 417 5.06 7.04 -25.21
CA ILE A 417 4.48 8.38 -25.46
C ILE A 417 5.26 9.12 -26.55
N MET A 418 6.59 9.11 -26.48
CA MET A 418 7.44 9.72 -27.50
C MET A 418 7.30 9.09 -28.89
N SER A 419 6.91 7.82 -28.95
CA SER A 419 6.62 7.10 -30.21
C SER A 419 5.20 7.35 -30.73
N GLY A 420 4.38 8.14 -30.02
CA GLY A 420 3.00 8.47 -30.38
C GLY A 420 1.95 7.47 -29.85
N ARG A 421 2.34 6.52 -29.00
CA ARG A 421 1.43 5.62 -28.30
C ARG A 421 1.10 6.20 -26.93
N VAL A 422 0.16 7.16 -26.91
CA VAL A 422 -0.23 7.89 -25.71
C VAL A 422 -1.46 7.19 -25.11
N PRO A 423 -1.43 6.78 -23.82
CA PRO A 423 -2.61 6.29 -23.12
C PRO A 423 -3.73 7.34 -23.05
N ASP A 424 -4.99 6.90 -22.77
CA ASP A 424 -6.11 7.82 -22.60
C ASP A 424 -6.06 8.57 -21.27
N MET A 425 -5.56 7.90 -20.23
CA MET A 425 -5.46 8.43 -18.87
C MET A 425 -4.20 7.91 -18.17
N PHE A 426 -3.81 8.57 -17.09
CA PHE A 426 -2.63 8.26 -16.29
C PHE A 426 -2.97 8.26 -14.81
N ILE A 427 -2.40 7.31 -14.05
CA ILE A 427 -2.08 7.49 -12.64
C ILE A 427 -0.73 8.20 -12.64
N SER A 428 -0.72 9.46 -12.21
CA SER A 428 0.41 10.37 -12.49
C SER A 428 1.53 10.34 -11.47
N ASP A 429 1.42 9.52 -10.42
CA ASP A 429 2.35 9.49 -9.28
C ASP A 429 3.81 9.16 -9.67
N SER A 430 3.98 8.44 -10.76
CA SER A 430 5.29 7.96 -11.23
C SER A 430 5.74 8.60 -12.55
N VAL A 431 5.11 9.71 -12.96
CA VAL A 431 5.50 10.48 -14.15
C VAL A 431 5.85 11.91 -13.79
N ASP A 432 6.65 12.57 -14.62
CA ASP A 432 6.92 14.02 -14.48
C ASP A 432 5.71 14.81 -15.01
N SER A 433 4.69 14.97 -14.12
CA SER A 433 3.42 15.65 -14.41
C SER A 433 3.64 17.07 -14.92
N SER A 434 4.62 17.80 -14.37
CA SER A 434 4.94 19.15 -14.81
C SER A 434 5.46 19.16 -16.24
N ALA A 435 6.37 18.24 -16.60
CA ALA A 435 6.87 18.12 -17.96
C ALA A 435 5.79 17.68 -18.95
N TYR A 436 4.83 16.83 -18.51
CA TYR A 436 3.72 16.40 -19.36
C TYR A 436 2.73 17.54 -19.60
N ALA A 437 2.43 18.33 -18.57
CA ALA A 437 1.62 19.55 -18.69
C ALA A 437 2.26 20.56 -19.65
N ASP A 438 3.56 20.86 -19.51
CA ASP A 438 4.31 21.78 -20.36
C ASP A 438 4.32 21.36 -21.83
N ARG A 439 4.34 20.06 -22.11
CA ARG A 439 4.32 19.49 -23.47
C ARG A 439 2.91 19.35 -24.05
N GLY A 440 1.87 19.73 -23.30
CA GLY A 440 0.48 19.62 -23.72
C GLY A 440 -0.01 18.16 -23.85
N ILE A 441 0.60 17.23 -23.10
CA ILE A 441 0.18 15.83 -23.05
C ILE A 441 -1.10 15.69 -22.22
N PHE A 442 -1.25 16.51 -21.18
CA PHE A 442 -2.41 16.51 -20.31
C PHE A 442 -3.51 17.47 -20.77
N GLU A 443 -4.74 17.10 -20.51
CA GLU A 443 -5.95 17.91 -20.76
C GLU A 443 -6.30 18.73 -19.53
N ASN A 444 -6.74 19.99 -19.73
CA ASN A 444 -7.22 20.83 -18.63
C ASN A 444 -8.57 20.30 -18.09
N LEU A 445 -8.66 20.00 -16.81
CA LEU A 445 -9.81 19.37 -16.18
C LEU A 445 -10.82 20.39 -15.63
N TRP A 446 -10.48 21.68 -15.47
CA TRP A 446 -11.43 22.68 -14.97
C TRP A 446 -12.72 22.76 -15.80
N PRO A 447 -12.71 22.74 -17.13
CA PRO A 447 -13.94 22.78 -17.91
C PRO A 447 -14.89 21.60 -17.64
N TYR A 448 -14.34 20.42 -17.36
CA TYR A 448 -15.13 19.22 -17.03
C TYR A 448 -15.75 19.33 -15.64
N ILE A 449 -14.96 19.76 -14.64
CA ILE A 449 -15.44 20.01 -13.26
C ILE A 449 -16.54 21.05 -13.27
N ASP A 450 -16.34 22.18 -13.95
CA ASP A 450 -17.27 23.32 -13.99
C ASP A 450 -18.61 22.94 -14.66
N ALA A 451 -18.56 22.05 -15.65
CA ALA A 451 -19.74 21.57 -16.37
C ALA A 451 -20.50 20.44 -15.65
N ASP A 452 -19.85 19.73 -14.70
CA ASP A 452 -20.41 18.55 -14.04
C ASP A 452 -21.40 18.90 -12.94
N LYS A 453 -22.69 18.92 -13.31
CA LYS A 453 -23.80 19.17 -12.37
C LYS A 453 -24.00 18.03 -11.37
N ALA A 454 -23.62 16.79 -11.73
CA ALA A 454 -23.80 15.65 -10.86
C ALA A 454 -22.74 15.65 -9.74
N LEU A 455 -21.51 16.12 -10.03
CA LEU A 455 -20.48 16.37 -9.02
C LEU A 455 -20.82 17.61 -8.17
N GLY A 456 -21.43 18.62 -8.75
CA GLY A 456 -21.68 19.93 -8.10
C GLY A 456 -20.63 20.98 -8.40
N GLY A 457 -19.75 20.75 -9.36
CA GLY A 457 -18.70 21.67 -9.77
C GLY A 457 -17.62 21.86 -8.70
N ARG A 458 -16.98 23.02 -8.71
CA ARG A 458 -15.89 23.35 -7.76
C ARG A 458 -16.34 23.40 -6.30
N ASP A 459 -17.62 23.72 -6.04
CA ASP A 459 -18.17 23.82 -4.69
C ASP A 459 -18.23 22.47 -3.96
N ALA A 460 -18.16 21.37 -4.72
CA ALA A 460 -18.09 20.01 -4.18
C ALA A 460 -16.69 19.60 -3.68
N LEU A 461 -15.70 20.45 -3.89
CA LEU A 461 -14.29 20.12 -3.65
C LEU A 461 -13.69 20.93 -2.51
N VAL A 462 -12.66 20.39 -1.86
CA VAL A 462 -11.78 21.14 -0.94
C VAL A 462 -10.87 22.02 -1.81
N LEU A 463 -11.41 23.15 -2.23
CA LEU A 463 -10.87 24.01 -3.28
C LEU A 463 -9.42 24.49 -3.07
N PRO A 464 -8.95 24.79 -1.83
CA PRO A 464 -7.56 25.15 -1.59
C PRO A 464 -6.56 24.13 -2.14
N VAL A 465 -6.87 22.83 -2.02
CA VAL A 465 -6.03 21.74 -2.52
C VAL A 465 -5.92 21.82 -4.05
N PHE A 466 -7.04 21.86 -4.76
CA PHE A 466 -7.05 21.91 -6.23
C PHE A 466 -6.44 23.19 -6.77
N ASN A 467 -6.66 24.33 -6.10
CA ASN A 467 -6.00 25.58 -6.47
C ASN A 467 -4.47 25.49 -6.35
N SER A 468 -3.97 24.77 -5.34
CA SER A 468 -2.54 24.53 -5.16
C SER A 468 -1.93 23.57 -6.21
N MET A 469 -2.78 22.73 -6.83
CA MET A 469 -2.39 21.79 -7.89
C MET A 469 -2.42 22.43 -9.28
N CYS A 470 -2.98 23.65 -9.41
CA CYS A 470 -2.99 24.34 -10.71
C CYS A 470 -1.57 24.55 -11.23
N HIS A 471 -1.41 24.25 -12.50
CA HIS A 471 -0.19 24.59 -13.20
C HIS A 471 -0.04 26.13 -13.32
N ARG A 472 1.15 26.61 -13.68
CA ARG A 472 1.48 28.04 -13.79
C ARG A 472 0.55 28.86 -14.70
N ASN A 473 -0.12 28.22 -15.68
CA ASN A 473 -1.11 28.84 -16.54
C ASN A 473 -2.52 28.94 -15.93
N GLY A 474 -2.71 28.44 -14.69
CA GLY A 474 -4.00 28.35 -13.99
C GLY A 474 -4.85 27.15 -14.36
N ASP A 475 -4.40 26.28 -15.28
CA ASP A 475 -5.08 25.06 -15.65
C ASP A 475 -4.86 23.96 -14.60
N LEU A 476 -5.85 23.11 -14.41
CA LEU A 476 -5.77 21.91 -13.58
C LEU A 476 -5.61 20.69 -14.48
N TYR A 477 -4.51 19.96 -14.33
CA TYR A 477 -4.23 18.78 -15.13
C TYR A 477 -4.43 17.46 -14.41
N GLU A 478 -4.54 17.51 -13.07
CA GLU A 478 -4.63 16.34 -12.21
C GLU A 478 -5.74 16.51 -11.18
N ILE A 479 -6.39 15.40 -10.85
CA ILE A 479 -7.33 15.31 -9.72
C ILE A 479 -6.89 14.21 -8.78
N THR A 480 -7.19 14.34 -7.49
CA THR A 480 -6.83 13.39 -6.45
C THR A 480 -8.00 13.13 -5.51
N PRO A 481 -8.19 11.89 -5.01
CA PRO A 481 -9.22 11.60 -4.01
C PRO A 481 -8.85 12.08 -2.61
N THR A 482 -7.56 12.16 -2.28
CA THR A 482 -7.07 12.44 -0.92
C THR A 482 -5.92 13.44 -0.92
N PHE A 483 -5.64 14.02 0.25
CA PHE A 483 -4.49 14.90 0.44
C PHE A 483 -3.96 14.82 1.87
N SER A 484 -2.74 15.27 2.04
CA SER A 484 -2.10 15.50 3.34
C SER A 484 -1.45 16.88 3.38
N ILE A 485 -1.01 17.30 4.57
CA ILE A 485 -0.40 18.61 4.80
C ILE A 485 0.94 18.41 5.47
N TYR A 486 2.03 18.66 4.75
CA TYR A 486 3.35 18.73 5.34
C TYR A 486 3.53 20.01 6.14
N TYR A 487 4.12 19.88 7.33
CA TYR A 487 4.36 21.00 8.22
C TYR A 487 5.72 20.90 8.91
N ILE A 488 6.19 22.05 9.39
CA ILE A 488 7.19 22.18 10.44
C ILE A 488 6.54 23.01 11.55
N ALA A 489 6.43 22.46 12.74
CA ALA A 489 5.79 23.11 13.86
C ALA A 489 6.69 23.16 15.11
N GLY A 490 6.48 24.14 15.94
CA GLY A 490 7.13 24.31 17.23
C GLY A 490 6.21 24.87 18.31
N ASN A 491 6.70 24.94 19.55
CA ASN A 491 5.96 25.58 20.62
C ASN A 491 5.93 27.09 20.38
N GLN A 492 4.74 27.70 20.35
CA GLN A 492 4.55 29.13 20.11
C GLN A 492 5.35 30.02 21.09
N ASP A 493 5.53 29.59 22.35
CA ASP A 493 6.33 30.33 23.34
C ASP A 493 7.81 30.41 22.94
N VAL A 494 8.31 29.48 22.09
CA VAL A 494 9.69 29.40 21.64
C VAL A 494 9.86 29.96 20.22
N VAL A 495 9.00 29.54 19.29
CA VAL A 495 9.14 29.90 17.87
C VAL A 495 8.33 31.13 17.46
N GLY A 496 7.38 31.58 18.31
CA GLY A 496 6.46 32.66 18.00
C GLY A 496 5.28 32.19 17.11
N ASP A 497 4.63 33.13 16.47
CA ASP A 497 3.49 32.90 15.56
C ASP A 497 3.89 32.61 14.10
N GLY A 498 5.18 32.54 13.82
CA GLY A 498 5.71 32.29 12.48
C GLY A 498 5.89 33.52 11.60
N SER A 499 5.38 34.70 11.99
CA SER A 499 5.38 35.90 11.15
C SER A 499 6.78 36.46 10.82
N ASP A 500 7.75 36.21 11.68
CA ASP A 500 9.16 36.64 11.55
C ASP A 500 10.14 35.44 11.60
N TRP A 501 9.66 34.25 11.22
CA TRP A 501 10.43 33.02 11.31
C TRP A 501 11.61 33.02 10.35
N SER A 502 12.83 32.96 10.90
CA SER A 502 14.09 33.02 10.15
C SER A 502 15.14 32.09 10.74
N LEU A 503 16.22 31.83 9.98
CA LEU A 503 17.37 31.05 10.48
C LEU A 503 18.01 31.72 11.72
N GLU A 504 18.05 33.04 11.79
CA GLU A 504 18.56 33.77 12.96
C GLU A 504 17.70 33.52 14.18
N LYS A 505 16.36 33.58 14.02
CA LYS A 505 15.41 33.30 15.10
C LYS A 505 15.52 31.85 15.60
N LEU A 506 15.63 30.89 14.68
CA LEU A 506 15.86 29.49 15.02
C LEU A 506 17.19 29.29 15.76
N LYS A 507 18.30 29.88 15.28
CA LYS A 507 19.60 29.83 15.97
C LYS A 507 19.57 30.45 17.37
N SER A 508 18.80 31.53 17.52
CA SER A 508 18.61 32.19 18.84
C SER A 508 17.83 31.30 19.79
N ALA A 509 16.75 30.67 19.32
CA ALA A 509 15.97 29.71 20.08
C ALA A 509 16.83 28.48 20.50
N LEU A 510 17.65 27.97 19.58
CA LEU A 510 18.62 26.87 19.90
C LEU A 510 19.65 27.23 20.98
N ALA A 511 20.11 28.49 20.98
CA ALA A 511 21.09 28.94 21.97
C ALA A 511 20.51 29.00 23.40
N GLU A 512 19.21 29.09 23.57
CA GLU A 512 18.50 29.05 24.84
C GLU A 512 18.19 27.63 25.32
N MET A 513 18.37 26.64 24.47
CA MET A 513 18.10 25.21 24.76
C MET A 513 19.33 24.58 25.43
N PRO A 514 19.17 23.45 26.15
CA PRO A 514 20.30 22.68 26.67
C PRO A 514 21.30 22.33 25.55
N ALA A 515 22.58 22.37 25.87
CA ALA A 515 23.64 22.06 24.90
C ALA A 515 23.44 20.67 24.28
N GLY A 516 23.45 20.60 22.96
CA GLY A 516 23.23 19.37 22.21
C GLY A 516 21.75 19.04 21.89
N SER A 517 20.82 19.96 22.20
CA SER A 517 19.41 19.81 21.74
C SER A 517 19.35 19.81 20.23
N PRO A 518 18.68 18.83 19.59
CA PRO A 518 18.50 18.81 18.14
C PRO A 518 17.51 19.88 17.70
N VAL A 519 17.64 20.34 16.46
CA VAL A 519 16.62 21.19 15.81
C VAL A 519 15.34 20.38 15.60
N ILE A 520 15.47 19.26 14.91
CA ILE A 520 14.45 18.25 14.71
C ILE A 520 15.13 16.91 15.00
N LYS A 521 14.61 16.16 15.96
CA LYS A 521 15.20 14.87 16.30
C LYS A 521 14.96 13.84 15.19
N GLY A 522 15.96 12.97 15.00
CA GLY A 522 15.89 11.91 14.00
C GLY A 522 16.11 12.39 12.56
N TYR A 523 16.24 13.71 12.34
CA TYR A 523 16.52 14.26 11.02
C TYR A 523 18.00 14.23 10.71
N SER A 524 18.33 13.64 9.56
CA SER A 524 19.64 13.73 8.91
C SER A 524 19.69 14.93 7.97
N ARG A 525 20.87 15.17 7.39
CA ARG A 525 21.04 16.15 6.31
C ARG A 525 20.14 15.87 5.12
N THR A 526 19.97 14.60 4.77
CA THR A 526 19.10 14.16 3.68
C THR A 526 17.63 14.48 3.98
N ASN A 527 17.14 14.16 5.17
CA ASN A 527 15.77 14.51 5.57
C ASN A 527 15.54 16.04 5.51
N MET A 528 16.51 16.82 5.92
CA MET A 528 16.39 18.27 5.93
C MET A 528 16.49 18.88 4.51
N LEU A 529 17.27 18.29 3.61
CA LEU A 529 17.23 18.65 2.18
C LEU A 529 15.88 18.33 1.56
N TYR A 530 15.29 17.21 1.93
CA TYR A 530 13.95 16.84 1.48
C TYR A 530 12.89 17.83 1.98
N ALA A 531 12.98 18.25 3.26
CA ALA A 531 12.13 19.32 3.78
C ALA A 531 12.39 20.65 3.04
N PHE A 532 13.64 20.98 2.70
CA PHE A 532 13.97 22.15 1.90
C PHE A 532 13.24 22.12 0.53
N SER A 533 13.19 20.99 -0.13
CA SER A 533 12.48 20.86 -1.40
C SER A 533 10.97 21.16 -1.27
N LYS A 534 10.38 20.77 -0.16
CA LYS A 534 8.93 20.93 0.11
C LYS A 534 8.53 22.36 0.46
N PHE A 535 9.44 23.16 0.99
CA PHE A 535 9.11 24.50 1.50
C PHE A 535 9.86 25.65 0.83
N ARG A 536 11.06 25.41 0.25
CA ARG A 536 11.96 26.49 -0.18
C ARG A 536 12.39 26.47 -1.63
N ILE A 537 12.24 25.35 -2.34
CA ILE A 537 12.81 25.25 -3.71
C ILE A 537 12.22 26.32 -4.65
N ARG A 538 10.95 26.67 -4.46
CA ARG A 538 10.28 27.73 -5.23
C ARG A 538 10.79 29.13 -4.94
N ASP A 539 11.43 29.37 -3.82
CA ASP A 539 12.03 30.68 -3.54
C ASP A 539 13.25 30.93 -4.44
N PHE A 540 13.82 29.86 -5.01
CA PHE A 540 15.01 29.88 -5.86
C PHE A 540 14.73 29.57 -7.34
N VAL A 541 13.50 29.19 -7.70
CA VAL A 541 13.11 28.86 -9.07
C VAL A 541 11.86 29.64 -9.45
N ASP A 542 11.99 30.45 -10.49
CA ASP A 542 10.85 31.11 -11.14
C ASP A 542 10.51 30.37 -12.43
N TRP A 543 9.46 29.56 -12.34
CA TRP A 543 8.98 28.75 -13.46
C TRP A 543 8.30 29.58 -14.56
N GLU A 544 7.77 30.77 -14.23
CA GLU A 544 7.11 31.63 -15.21
C GLU A 544 8.15 32.28 -16.15
N SER A 545 9.22 32.81 -15.58
CA SER A 545 10.30 33.40 -16.33
C SER A 545 11.36 32.40 -16.83
N ASN A 546 11.26 31.12 -16.40
CA ASN A 546 12.28 30.09 -16.64
C ASN A 546 13.64 30.51 -16.12
N THR A 547 13.73 31.04 -14.90
CA THR A 547 14.97 31.49 -14.27
C THR A 547 15.15 30.88 -12.89
N CYS A 548 16.38 30.78 -12.44
CA CYS A 548 16.70 30.32 -11.09
C CYS A 548 17.77 31.21 -10.44
N SER A 549 17.83 31.17 -9.09
CA SER A 549 18.69 32.03 -8.28
C SER A 549 19.34 31.27 -7.13
N PHE A 550 19.99 30.15 -7.40
CA PHE A 550 20.69 29.34 -6.41
C PHE A 550 22.07 29.89 -6.02
N ASN A 551 22.73 30.69 -6.87
CA ASN A 551 24.04 31.27 -6.58
C ASN A 551 23.95 32.51 -5.68
N THR A 552 23.24 32.39 -4.56
CA THR A 552 22.98 33.48 -3.63
C THR A 552 23.51 33.14 -2.22
N PRO A 553 23.91 34.17 -1.44
CA PRO A 553 24.31 33.96 -0.03
C PRO A 553 23.25 33.24 0.80
N GLU A 554 21.97 33.46 0.48
CA GLU A 554 20.86 32.83 1.16
C GLU A 554 20.83 31.32 0.95
N PHE A 555 21.05 30.85 -0.28
CA PHE A 555 21.12 29.41 -0.55
C PHE A 555 22.39 28.78 0.07
N GLU A 556 23.53 29.49 0.00
CA GLU A 556 24.75 29.05 0.70
C GLU A 556 24.52 28.91 2.22
N GLU A 557 23.77 29.84 2.82
CA GLU A 557 23.39 29.78 4.25
C GLU A 557 22.49 28.58 4.53
N CYS A 558 21.51 28.26 3.68
CA CYS A 558 20.67 27.07 3.82
C CYS A 558 21.51 25.79 3.82
N LEU A 559 22.42 25.63 2.86
CA LEU A 559 23.32 24.46 2.80
C LEU A 559 24.22 24.37 4.03
N THR A 560 24.78 25.50 4.47
CA THR A 560 25.63 25.57 5.65
C THR A 560 24.87 25.23 6.92
N PHE A 561 23.64 25.73 7.06
CA PHE A 561 22.77 25.41 8.19
C PHE A 561 22.46 23.90 8.25
N ILE A 562 22.11 23.27 7.11
CA ILE A 562 21.86 21.83 7.05
C ILE A 562 23.10 21.05 7.49
N ARG A 563 24.28 21.39 6.96
CA ARG A 563 25.54 20.72 7.32
C ARG A 563 25.86 20.82 8.81
N ASP A 564 25.70 22.01 9.39
CA ASP A 564 26.22 22.33 10.72
C ASP A 564 25.27 21.89 11.84
N TYR A 565 23.96 21.82 11.57
CA TYR A 565 22.94 21.51 12.58
C TYR A 565 22.34 20.12 12.46
N PHE A 566 22.59 19.38 11.37
CA PHE A 566 22.08 18.03 11.19
C PHE A 566 23.21 17.03 10.97
N PRO A 567 23.09 15.82 11.56
CA PRO A 567 24.08 14.77 11.36
C PRO A 567 24.10 14.30 9.91
N ALA A 568 25.24 13.73 9.48
CA ALA A 568 25.27 12.89 8.28
C ALA A 568 24.29 11.72 8.46
N GLU A 569 23.99 11.00 7.38
CA GLU A 569 23.04 9.88 7.41
C GLU A 569 23.16 9.10 8.71
N THR A 570 22.10 9.09 9.51
CA THR A 570 22.02 8.23 10.69
C THR A 570 21.30 6.97 10.26
N GLU A 571 21.78 5.81 10.68
CA GLU A 571 20.98 4.58 10.63
C GLU A 571 19.58 4.90 11.13
N PHE A 572 18.58 4.54 10.37
CA PHE A 572 17.17 4.82 10.62
C PHE A 572 16.77 4.15 11.94
N THR A 573 17.04 4.82 13.05
CA THR A 573 16.63 4.35 14.36
C THR A 573 15.24 4.88 14.65
N ASN A 574 14.26 4.09 14.28
CA ASN A 574 12.89 4.07 14.79
C ASN A 574 12.22 5.47 14.93
N TRP A 575 11.36 5.86 13.99
CA TRP A 575 10.53 7.09 14.01
C TRP A 575 9.77 7.32 15.34
N ARG A 576 9.56 6.29 16.17
CA ARG A 576 8.94 6.38 17.49
C ARG A 576 9.73 7.13 18.53
N THR A 577 11.03 7.39 18.30
CA THR A 577 11.85 8.13 19.27
C THR A 577 11.56 9.64 19.29
N ASP A 578 10.91 10.19 18.29
CA ASP A 578 10.58 11.62 18.22
C ASP A 578 9.57 12.02 19.30
N TYR A 579 8.62 11.16 19.59
CA TYR A 579 7.63 11.40 20.64
C TYR A 579 8.18 11.20 22.06
N GLU A 580 9.14 10.29 22.28
CA GLU A 580 9.80 10.16 23.58
C GLU A 580 10.55 11.43 24.01
N MET A 581 11.07 12.18 23.03
CA MET A 581 11.79 13.42 23.31
C MET A 581 10.88 14.60 23.57
N PHE A 582 9.65 14.57 23.04
CA PHE A 582 8.63 15.57 23.37
C PHE A 582 8.31 15.56 24.87
N SER A 583 8.25 14.39 25.48
CA SER A 583 8.03 14.23 26.92
C SER A 583 9.17 14.79 27.77
N LYS A 584 10.36 15.03 27.17
CA LYS A 584 11.57 15.51 27.86
C LYS A 584 11.95 16.96 27.53
N GLU A 585 11.08 17.69 26.83
CA GLU A 585 11.22 19.13 26.54
C GLU A 585 12.48 19.56 25.75
N ASN A 586 13.09 18.66 24.99
CA ASN A 586 14.39 18.92 24.34
C ASN A 586 14.32 19.16 22.82
N ASN A 587 13.13 19.12 22.20
CA ASN A 587 12.94 19.37 20.76
C ASN A 587 12.42 20.77 20.52
N ILE A 588 13.01 21.50 19.56
CA ILE A 588 12.46 22.81 19.16
C ILE A 588 11.33 22.63 18.15
N LEU A 589 11.54 21.79 17.14
CA LEU A 589 10.62 21.60 16.03
C LEU A 589 10.26 20.13 15.84
N ILE A 590 9.07 19.91 15.30
CA ILE A 590 8.65 18.67 14.64
C ILE A 590 8.40 18.98 13.18
N SER A 591 8.78 18.04 12.29
CA SER A 591 8.37 18.05 10.89
C SER A 591 7.72 16.70 10.57
N ASP A 592 6.49 16.74 10.08
CA ASP A 592 5.68 15.57 9.73
C ASP A 592 4.58 15.97 8.76
N ALA A 593 3.61 15.07 8.52
CA ALA A 593 2.43 15.32 7.72
C ALA A 593 1.14 15.11 8.55
N LEU A 594 0.15 15.94 8.34
CA LEU A 594 -1.21 15.73 8.80
C LEU A 594 -1.97 14.97 7.71
N PHE A 595 -2.40 13.78 8.01
CA PHE A 595 -3.25 12.98 7.13
C PHE A 595 -4.73 13.09 7.51
N CYS A 596 -5.03 13.30 8.80
CA CYS A 596 -6.38 13.38 9.31
C CYS A 596 -6.47 14.31 10.55
N ALA A 597 -7.68 14.49 11.08
CA ALA A 597 -7.92 15.34 12.24
C ALA A 597 -7.20 14.85 13.51
N SER A 598 -7.04 13.54 13.69
CA SER A 598 -6.35 12.99 14.87
C SER A 598 -4.85 13.31 14.89
N ASP A 599 -4.20 13.46 13.74
CA ASP A 599 -2.81 13.90 13.67
C ASP A 599 -2.67 15.33 14.17
N PHE A 600 -3.59 16.21 13.76
CA PHE A 600 -3.63 17.58 14.28
C PHE A 600 -3.86 17.60 15.79
N GLN A 601 -4.81 16.79 16.31
CA GLN A 601 -5.06 16.69 17.75
C GLN A 601 -3.83 16.17 18.51
N THR A 602 -3.09 15.24 17.93
CA THR A 602 -1.84 14.72 18.51
C THR A 602 -0.81 15.84 18.67
N ILE A 603 -0.61 16.67 17.65
CA ILE A 603 0.30 17.81 17.73
C ILE A 603 -0.20 18.84 18.76
N SER A 604 -1.49 19.16 18.75
CA SER A 604 -2.08 20.05 19.74
C SER A 604 -1.90 19.53 21.18
N TYR A 605 -2.06 18.23 21.39
CA TYR A 605 -1.82 17.58 22.69
C TYR A 605 -0.36 17.72 23.11
N LEU A 606 0.59 17.42 22.22
CA LEU A 606 2.02 17.50 22.49
C LEU A 606 2.45 18.92 22.85
N TYR A 607 1.97 19.90 22.16
CA TYR A 607 2.25 21.33 22.42
C TYR A 607 1.28 21.99 23.41
N LYS A 608 0.35 21.25 24.04
CA LYS A 608 -0.63 21.77 24.99
C LYS A 608 -1.46 22.94 24.41
N ASN A 609 -1.91 22.76 23.15
CA ASN A 609 -2.60 23.74 22.31
C ASN A 609 -1.79 25.03 22.01
N LYS A 610 -0.46 24.96 22.11
CA LYS A 610 0.47 26.04 21.73
C LYS A 610 1.30 25.69 20.50
N GLU A 611 0.75 24.84 19.64
CA GLU A 611 1.36 24.53 18.34
C GLU A 611 1.38 25.76 17.43
N SER A 612 2.53 26.03 16.83
CA SER A 612 2.73 27.04 15.79
C SER A 612 3.36 26.39 14.57
N PHE A 613 2.65 26.46 13.46
CA PHE A 613 3.10 25.95 12.17
C PHE A 613 3.97 27.02 11.52
N VAL A 614 5.27 26.85 11.60
CA VAL A 614 6.23 27.90 11.20
C VAL A 614 6.89 27.62 9.84
N GLY A 615 6.86 26.37 9.38
CA GLY A 615 7.50 25.97 8.14
C GLY A 615 9.03 26.05 8.17
N TRP A 616 9.65 26.06 7.01
CA TRP A 616 11.09 26.27 6.89
C TRP A 616 11.46 27.73 7.24
N PRO A 617 12.53 27.95 8.02
CA PRO A 617 12.95 29.31 8.37
C PRO A 617 13.27 30.17 7.13
N GLY A 618 12.57 31.29 7.00
CA GLY A 618 12.70 32.23 5.88
C GLY A 618 11.98 31.83 4.59
N ALA A 619 11.13 30.78 4.63
CA ALA A 619 10.32 30.42 3.45
C ALA A 619 9.29 31.53 3.14
N THR A 620 9.16 31.86 1.85
CA THR A 620 8.15 32.79 1.35
C THR A 620 6.89 32.07 0.86
N SER A 621 6.96 30.77 0.63
CA SER A 621 5.87 29.91 0.12
C SER A 621 4.82 29.52 1.18
N GLY A 622 5.02 29.90 2.44
CA GLY A 622 4.11 29.59 3.55
C GLY A 622 4.69 28.58 4.55
N SER A 623 3.93 28.34 5.62
CA SER A 623 4.33 27.47 6.74
C SER A 623 4.00 26.01 6.54
N CYS A 624 3.12 25.68 5.58
CA CYS A 624 2.68 24.33 5.26
C CYS A 624 2.66 24.12 3.75
N SER A 625 2.66 22.85 3.34
CA SER A 625 2.48 22.50 1.94
C SER A 625 1.51 21.31 1.79
N PHE A 626 0.61 21.37 0.80
CA PHE A 626 -0.18 20.21 0.43
C PHE A 626 0.68 19.14 -0.25
N GLN A 627 0.26 17.91 -0.07
CA GLN A 627 0.64 16.80 -0.91
C GLN A 627 -0.65 16.12 -1.37
N ALA A 628 -0.85 16.05 -2.67
CA ALA A 628 -1.91 15.22 -3.25
C ALA A 628 -1.62 13.75 -2.96
N GLY A 629 -2.66 12.95 -2.73
CA GLY A 629 -2.59 11.51 -2.83
C GLY A 629 -2.38 11.06 -4.27
N SER A 630 -2.63 9.79 -4.56
CA SER A 630 -2.60 9.29 -5.95
C SER A 630 -3.47 10.14 -6.86
N SER A 631 -2.92 10.55 -7.99
CA SER A 631 -3.57 11.51 -8.87
C SER A 631 -3.87 10.93 -10.25
N LEU A 632 -4.99 11.35 -10.83
CA LEU A 632 -5.41 11.00 -12.18
C LEU A 632 -5.26 12.18 -13.12
N ALA A 633 -4.70 11.93 -14.31
CA ALA A 633 -4.63 12.87 -15.41
C ALA A 633 -5.28 12.31 -16.68
N MET A 634 -5.91 13.17 -17.48
CA MET A 634 -6.46 12.83 -18.80
C MET A 634 -5.47 13.22 -19.88
N SER A 635 -5.30 12.37 -20.89
CA SER A 635 -4.52 12.70 -22.07
C SER A 635 -5.26 13.70 -22.98
N SER A 636 -4.56 14.72 -23.45
CA SER A 636 -5.08 15.61 -24.50
C SER A 636 -5.38 14.86 -25.81
N ALA A 637 -4.71 13.72 -26.03
CA ALA A 637 -4.90 12.85 -27.19
C ALA A 637 -6.07 11.84 -27.01
N CYS A 638 -6.68 11.75 -25.84
CA CYS A 638 -7.84 10.88 -25.60
C CYS A 638 -8.99 11.22 -26.55
N LYS A 639 -9.51 10.22 -27.25
CA LYS A 639 -10.59 10.39 -28.22
C LYS A 639 -11.98 10.37 -27.60
N HIS A 640 -12.11 9.83 -26.39
CA HIS A 640 -13.36 9.63 -25.69
C HIS A 640 -13.31 10.37 -24.34
N LYS A 641 -13.02 11.69 -24.39
CA LYS A 641 -12.79 12.51 -23.21
C LYS A 641 -13.98 12.56 -22.24
N ASP A 642 -15.19 12.56 -22.77
CA ASP A 642 -16.41 12.55 -21.94
C ASP A 642 -16.50 11.24 -21.13
N ALA A 643 -16.20 10.10 -21.74
CA ALA A 643 -16.20 8.81 -21.05
C ALA A 643 -15.02 8.69 -20.07
N ALA A 644 -13.85 9.22 -20.42
CA ALA A 644 -12.71 9.31 -19.50
C ALA A 644 -13.05 10.18 -18.29
N TRP A 645 -13.76 11.31 -18.48
CA TRP A 645 -14.24 12.14 -17.38
C TRP A 645 -15.30 11.43 -16.53
N GLU A 646 -16.25 10.70 -17.14
CA GLU A 646 -17.21 9.90 -16.38
C GLU A 646 -16.55 8.91 -15.42
N PHE A 647 -15.42 8.32 -15.79
CA PHE A 647 -14.62 7.51 -14.89
C PHE A 647 -13.90 8.39 -13.87
N MET A 648 -13.11 9.37 -14.31
CA MET A 648 -12.26 10.18 -13.44
C MET A 648 -13.05 10.90 -12.34
N ARG A 649 -14.24 11.44 -12.67
CA ARG A 649 -15.05 12.13 -11.68
C ARG A 649 -15.52 11.23 -10.52
N LEU A 650 -15.57 9.90 -10.70
CA LEU A 650 -15.99 8.99 -9.64
C LEU A 650 -15.07 9.07 -8.42
N VAL A 651 -13.77 9.28 -8.59
CA VAL A 651 -12.83 9.41 -7.47
C VAL A 651 -13.11 10.64 -6.60
N LEU A 652 -13.84 11.63 -7.13
CA LEU A 652 -14.25 12.85 -6.43
C LEU A 652 -15.63 12.73 -5.78
N THR A 653 -16.33 11.61 -5.94
CA THR A 653 -17.69 11.43 -5.41
C THR A 653 -17.67 10.99 -3.94
N GLU A 654 -18.72 11.39 -3.21
CA GLU A 654 -18.95 10.94 -1.85
C GLU A 654 -18.97 9.42 -1.73
N GLU A 655 -19.61 8.73 -2.67
CA GLU A 655 -19.73 7.28 -2.65
C GLU A 655 -18.38 6.56 -2.69
N ILE A 656 -17.47 6.96 -3.57
CA ILE A 656 -16.17 6.32 -3.70
C ILE A 656 -15.28 6.68 -2.51
N GLN A 657 -15.24 7.95 -2.09
CA GLN A 657 -14.40 8.37 -0.97
C GLN A 657 -14.86 7.81 0.38
N LEU A 658 -16.15 7.51 0.57
CA LEU A 658 -16.65 6.81 1.75
C LEU A 658 -16.44 5.29 1.69
N ALA A 659 -16.30 4.72 0.49
CA ALA A 659 -16.02 3.30 0.32
C ALA A 659 -14.55 2.94 0.59
N ASP A 660 -13.63 3.91 0.65
CA ASP A 660 -12.24 3.70 0.99
C ASP A 660 -12.11 3.32 2.47
N GLU A 661 -11.53 2.16 2.76
CA GLU A 661 -11.30 1.67 4.14
C GLU A 661 -10.41 2.61 4.96
N ASN A 662 -9.58 3.41 4.28
CA ASN A 662 -8.63 4.32 4.88
C ASN A 662 -9.16 5.75 4.99
N ASN A 663 -10.41 6.02 4.67
CA ASN A 663 -10.98 7.39 4.67
C ASN A 663 -10.91 8.09 6.05
N GLU A 664 -10.82 7.33 7.13
CA GLU A 664 -10.64 7.86 8.49
C GLU A 664 -9.21 8.35 8.74
N TYR A 665 -8.24 7.87 7.95
CA TYR A 665 -6.81 8.16 8.08
C TYR A 665 -6.28 9.13 7.03
N HIS A 666 -7.16 9.65 6.15
CA HIS A 666 -6.79 10.60 5.11
C HIS A 666 -7.80 11.73 5.00
N PHE A 667 -7.32 12.95 4.69
CA PHE A 667 -8.21 14.03 4.28
C PHE A 667 -8.72 13.76 2.87
N CYS A 668 -10.04 13.63 2.75
CA CYS A 668 -10.72 13.47 1.46
C CYS A 668 -10.88 14.81 0.74
N THR A 669 -10.84 14.77 -0.59
CA THR A 669 -10.98 15.99 -1.43
C THR A 669 -12.43 16.35 -1.74
N ASN A 670 -13.38 15.42 -1.60
CA ASN A 670 -14.80 15.76 -1.62
C ASN A 670 -15.16 16.55 -0.38
N LYS A 671 -15.67 17.78 -0.59
CA LYS A 671 -15.93 18.71 0.52
C LYS A 671 -16.91 18.17 1.55
N LYS A 672 -17.95 17.44 1.10
CA LYS A 672 -18.97 16.89 2.02
C LYS A 672 -18.38 15.78 2.89
N VAL A 673 -17.55 14.89 2.32
CA VAL A 673 -16.85 13.84 3.08
C VAL A 673 -15.86 14.48 4.05
N PHE A 674 -15.09 15.46 3.59
CA PHE A 674 -14.17 16.21 4.43
C PHE A 674 -14.88 16.90 5.61
N ASP A 675 -15.92 17.68 5.33
CA ASP A 675 -16.68 18.39 6.36
C ASP A 675 -17.29 17.42 7.40
N SER A 676 -17.80 16.25 6.93
CA SER A 676 -18.35 15.20 7.79
C SER A 676 -17.27 14.55 8.67
N SER A 677 -16.06 14.32 8.15
CA SER A 677 -14.96 13.78 8.94
C SER A 677 -14.51 14.74 10.05
N ILE A 678 -14.45 16.04 9.76
CA ILE A 678 -14.16 17.08 10.74
C ILE A 678 -15.28 17.17 11.80
N GLU A 679 -16.55 17.11 11.38
CA GLU A 679 -17.70 17.11 12.31
C GLU A 679 -17.69 15.88 13.22
N LYS A 680 -17.41 14.70 12.67
CA LYS A 680 -17.23 13.46 13.44
C LYS A 680 -16.13 13.61 14.49
N ALA A 681 -14.99 14.18 14.12
CA ALA A 681 -13.88 14.43 15.05
C ALA A 681 -14.25 15.42 16.17
N CYS A 682 -15.21 16.34 15.95
CA CYS A 682 -15.70 17.28 16.94
C CYS A 682 -16.88 16.75 17.79
N THR A 683 -17.44 15.58 17.45
CA THR A 683 -18.64 15.03 18.10
C THR A 683 -18.27 14.11 19.25
N PRO A 684 -18.54 14.43 20.54
CA PRO A 684 -18.20 13.58 21.66
C PRO A 684 -18.94 12.23 21.63
N VAL A 685 -18.25 11.16 21.93
CA VAL A 685 -18.82 9.82 22.10
C VAL A 685 -18.92 9.49 23.59
N TYR A 686 -20.08 9.03 24.05
CA TYR A 686 -20.32 8.72 25.47
C TYR A 686 -20.64 7.25 25.69
N ALA A 687 -20.14 6.71 26.79
CA ALA A 687 -20.55 5.42 27.33
C ALA A 687 -21.17 5.58 28.73
N LYS A 688 -21.95 4.58 29.14
CA LYS A 688 -22.51 4.51 30.50
C LYS A 688 -21.58 3.69 31.40
N GLY A 689 -21.16 4.28 32.51
CA GLY A 689 -20.45 3.59 33.57
C GLY A 689 -21.37 2.64 34.38
N ALA A 690 -20.77 1.78 35.19
CA ALA A 690 -21.48 0.86 36.05
C ALA A 690 -22.40 1.54 37.08
N ASN A 691 -22.15 2.81 37.41
CA ASN A 691 -22.94 3.68 38.25
C ASN A 691 -24.09 4.40 37.52
N GLY A 692 -24.21 4.21 36.18
CA GLY A 692 -25.22 4.85 35.34
C GLY A 692 -24.85 6.26 34.86
N GLU A 693 -23.70 6.81 35.23
CA GLU A 693 -23.20 8.10 34.74
C GLU A 693 -22.61 7.97 33.32
N ASN A 694 -22.82 9.00 32.51
CA ASN A 694 -22.18 9.08 31.20
C ASN A 694 -20.73 9.57 31.37
N TYR A 695 -19.79 8.93 30.71
CA TYR A 695 -18.42 9.40 30.55
C TYR A 695 -18.04 9.42 29.08
N GLU A 696 -17.25 10.44 28.69
CA GLU A 696 -16.78 10.57 27.32
C GLU A 696 -15.70 9.51 27.02
N LEU A 697 -15.87 8.85 25.89
CA LEU A 697 -14.89 7.91 25.38
C LEU A 697 -13.84 8.62 24.53
N PRO A 698 -12.56 8.24 24.60
CA PRO A 698 -11.60 8.71 23.62
C PRO A 698 -11.97 8.17 22.23
N GLN A 699 -11.90 9.03 21.22
CA GLN A 699 -12.11 8.66 19.82
C GLN A 699 -10.90 7.94 19.25
N SER A 700 -9.70 8.25 19.75
CA SER A 700 -8.46 7.57 19.42
C SER A 700 -7.57 7.43 20.66
N ALA A 701 -6.84 6.32 20.74
CA ALA A 701 -5.85 6.08 21.78
C ALA A 701 -4.53 5.66 21.13
N LEU A 702 -3.49 6.43 21.39
CA LEU A 702 -2.15 6.19 20.88
C LEU A 702 -1.24 5.77 22.03
N ASP A 703 -0.44 4.74 21.83
CA ASP A 703 0.68 4.39 22.71
C ASP A 703 1.99 4.69 21.98
N ILE A 704 2.62 5.77 22.38
CA ILE A 704 3.84 6.23 21.74
C ILE A 704 4.98 6.02 22.74
N SER A 705 5.69 4.91 22.58
CA SER A 705 6.83 4.54 23.41
C SER A 705 6.52 4.56 24.92
N GLY A 706 5.33 4.08 25.32
CA GLY A 706 4.86 4.03 26.70
C GLY A 706 4.13 5.29 27.17
N MET A 707 4.05 6.34 26.35
CA MET A 707 3.18 7.49 26.58
C MET A 707 1.80 7.22 25.98
N LYS A 708 0.80 7.03 26.85
CA LYS A 708 -0.59 6.84 26.42
C LYS A 708 -1.24 8.19 26.19
N ILE A 709 -1.65 8.47 24.97
CA ILE A 709 -2.39 9.64 24.56
C ILE A 709 -3.83 9.22 24.26
N SER A 710 -4.79 9.79 24.96
CA SER A 710 -6.22 9.61 24.67
C SER A 710 -6.74 10.90 24.02
N LEU A 711 -7.18 10.80 22.77
CA LEU A 711 -7.76 11.91 22.02
C LEU A 711 -9.28 11.85 22.14
N TYR A 712 -9.85 12.87 22.73
CA TYR A 712 -11.30 13.07 22.86
C TYR A 712 -11.82 13.93 21.71
N ALA A 713 -13.10 14.32 21.74
CA ALA A 713 -13.64 15.17 20.70
C ALA A 713 -12.81 16.46 20.53
N MET A 714 -12.55 16.81 19.27
CA MET A 714 -11.81 18.02 18.91
C MET A 714 -12.59 19.27 19.33
N THR A 715 -11.91 20.21 19.98
CA THR A 715 -12.54 21.46 20.38
C THR A 715 -12.76 22.40 19.19
N GLU A 716 -13.70 23.36 19.31
CA GLU A 716 -13.94 24.38 18.28
C GLU A 716 -12.67 25.24 18.02
N GLU A 717 -11.83 25.45 19.03
CA GLU A 717 -10.54 26.14 18.85
C GLU A 717 -9.60 25.34 17.97
N GLN A 718 -9.45 24.05 18.24
CA GLN A 718 -8.63 23.14 17.43
C GLN A 718 -9.16 23.01 16.01
N ARG A 719 -10.50 22.88 15.85
CA ARG A 719 -11.17 22.91 14.55
C ARG A 719 -10.83 24.16 13.75
N GLY A 720 -10.98 25.33 14.38
CA GLY A 720 -10.69 26.61 13.74
C GLY A 720 -9.22 26.71 13.29
N LYS A 721 -8.28 26.24 14.12
CA LYS A 721 -6.86 26.22 13.77
C LYS A 721 -6.57 25.27 12.59
N LEU A 722 -7.10 24.03 12.60
CA LEU A 722 -6.93 23.08 11.51
C LEU A 722 -7.47 23.63 10.18
N LEU A 723 -8.70 24.16 10.19
CA LEU A 723 -9.28 24.76 8.98
C LEU A 723 -8.48 25.95 8.49
N SER A 724 -7.97 26.79 9.41
CA SER A 724 -7.08 27.91 9.06
C SER A 724 -5.77 27.44 8.42
N VAL A 725 -5.18 26.34 8.88
CA VAL A 725 -3.99 25.73 8.24
C VAL A 725 -4.31 25.34 6.81
N ILE A 726 -5.45 24.66 6.58
CA ILE A 726 -5.88 24.23 5.23
C ILE A 726 -6.13 25.43 4.32
N GLU A 727 -6.87 26.42 4.79
CA GLU A 727 -7.24 27.61 4.00
C GLU A 727 -6.03 28.48 3.62
N ASN A 728 -5.02 28.55 4.49
CA ASN A 728 -3.81 29.34 4.26
C ASN A 728 -2.68 28.59 3.56
N THR A 729 -2.82 27.28 3.34
CA THR A 729 -1.83 26.50 2.58
C THR A 729 -2.08 26.70 1.08
N THR A 730 -1.11 27.26 0.39
CA THR A 730 -1.21 27.60 -1.03
C THR A 730 -0.25 26.82 -1.92
N TYR A 731 0.67 26.09 -1.32
CA TYR A 731 1.70 25.34 -2.01
C TYR A 731 1.38 23.85 -2.05
N ASN A 732 1.68 23.18 -3.19
CA ASN A 732 1.59 21.74 -3.35
C ASN A 732 2.98 21.19 -3.71
N VAL A 733 3.47 20.27 -2.90
CA VAL A 733 4.78 19.63 -3.09
C VAL A 733 4.81 18.68 -4.29
N SER A 734 3.66 18.11 -4.66
CA SER A 734 3.55 17.17 -5.79
C SER A 734 3.83 17.83 -7.15
N GLY A 735 3.67 19.15 -7.25
CA GLY A 735 3.99 19.94 -8.46
C GLY A 735 5.46 20.38 -8.55
N GLY A 736 6.31 19.90 -7.64
CA GLY A 736 7.75 20.22 -7.65
C GLY A 736 8.49 19.47 -8.76
N ASP A 737 9.52 20.12 -9.32
CA ASP A 737 10.38 19.49 -10.32
C ASP A 737 11.40 18.58 -9.62
N GLY A 738 11.19 17.27 -9.67
CA GLY A 738 12.07 16.27 -9.07
C GLY A 738 13.51 16.39 -9.56
N THR A 739 13.72 16.74 -10.84
CA THR A 739 15.05 16.91 -11.43
C THR A 739 15.81 18.08 -10.78
N VAL A 740 15.12 19.17 -10.46
CA VAL A 740 15.78 20.30 -9.76
C VAL A 740 16.19 19.86 -8.36
N PHE A 741 15.35 19.11 -7.67
CA PHE A 741 15.70 18.56 -6.36
C PHE A 741 16.90 17.60 -6.43
N GLU A 742 16.94 16.71 -7.42
CA GLU A 742 18.09 15.80 -7.62
C GLU A 742 19.40 16.57 -7.84
N ILE A 743 19.36 17.62 -8.65
CA ILE A 743 20.53 18.48 -8.87
C ILE A 743 20.97 19.12 -7.56
N VAL A 744 20.03 19.66 -6.77
CA VAL A 744 20.33 20.26 -5.46
C VAL A 744 20.91 19.20 -4.52
N TYR A 745 20.34 18.01 -4.49
CA TYR A 745 20.76 16.91 -3.63
C TYR A 745 22.21 16.47 -3.95
N GLU A 746 22.53 16.21 -5.20
CA GLU A 746 23.89 15.77 -5.60
C GLU A 746 24.97 16.79 -5.24
N GLU A 747 24.72 18.07 -5.49
CA GLU A 747 25.69 19.13 -5.20
C GLU A 747 25.80 19.41 -3.68
N ALA A 748 24.68 19.30 -2.95
CA ALA A 748 24.68 19.40 -1.50
C ALA A 748 25.47 18.24 -0.86
N GLU A 749 25.32 17.01 -1.35
CA GLU A 749 26.10 15.85 -0.88
C GLU A 749 27.60 16.02 -1.12
N ALA A 750 27.99 16.58 -2.27
CA ALA A 750 29.38 16.92 -2.55
C ALA A 750 29.93 17.96 -1.56
N PHE A 751 29.11 18.94 -1.15
CA PHE A 751 29.46 19.91 -0.11
C PHE A 751 29.51 19.25 1.29
N PHE A 752 28.53 18.44 1.67
CA PHE A 752 28.47 17.78 2.98
C PHE A 752 29.61 16.79 3.19
N SER A 753 30.06 16.12 2.13
CA SER A 753 31.24 15.25 2.13
C SER A 753 32.58 15.99 2.09
N GLY A 754 32.59 17.35 2.02
CA GLY A 754 33.78 18.19 1.99
C GLY A 754 34.54 18.20 0.65
N LYS A 755 33.93 17.70 -0.44
CA LYS A 755 34.51 17.73 -1.78
C LYS A 755 34.52 19.13 -2.39
N GLN A 756 33.63 20.01 -1.94
CA GLN A 756 33.51 21.39 -2.36
C GLN A 756 33.02 22.29 -1.24
N ASP A 757 33.15 23.61 -1.37
CA ASP A 757 32.58 24.59 -0.45
C ASP A 757 31.12 24.94 -0.84
N ALA A 758 30.37 25.59 0.08
CA ALA A 758 28.96 25.93 -0.13
C ALA A 758 28.76 26.83 -1.37
N LYS A 759 29.68 27.77 -1.62
CA LYS A 759 29.62 28.66 -2.77
C LYS A 759 29.75 27.91 -4.08
N LYS A 760 30.69 26.96 -4.18
CA LYS A 760 30.84 26.13 -5.37
C LYS A 760 29.64 25.23 -5.60
N ALA A 761 29.07 24.66 -4.53
CA ALA A 761 27.84 23.89 -4.62
C ALA A 761 26.69 24.75 -5.16
N ALA A 762 26.50 25.95 -4.63
CA ALA A 762 25.51 26.91 -5.10
C ALA A 762 25.69 27.31 -6.57
N GLU A 763 26.94 27.59 -7.00
CA GLU A 763 27.29 27.89 -8.40
C GLU A 763 27.01 26.68 -9.31
N ALA A 764 27.30 25.45 -8.87
CA ALA A 764 27.06 24.24 -9.63
C ALA A 764 25.54 23.97 -9.79
N VAL A 765 24.77 24.08 -8.71
CA VAL A 765 23.31 24.00 -8.77
C VAL A 765 22.75 25.04 -9.74
N GLN A 766 23.19 26.29 -9.63
CA GLN A 766 22.75 27.36 -10.52
C GLN A 766 23.00 27.02 -12.00
N GLN A 767 24.19 26.55 -12.34
CA GLN A 767 24.55 26.20 -13.71
C GLN A 767 23.73 25.02 -14.23
N ARG A 768 23.60 23.97 -13.46
CA ARG A 768 22.89 22.76 -13.86
C ARG A 768 21.39 23.01 -14.01
N VAL A 769 20.76 23.71 -13.06
CA VAL A 769 19.34 24.06 -13.12
C VAL A 769 19.07 25.03 -14.28
N THR A 770 19.94 26.03 -14.51
CA THR A 770 19.81 26.92 -15.67
C THR A 770 19.86 26.15 -17.01
N LEU A 771 20.77 25.16 -17.12
CA LEU A 771 20.87 24.31 -18.32
C LEU A 771 19.57 23.51 -18.49
N TYR A 772 19.14 22.82 -17.45
CA TYR A 772 17.91 22.03 -17.43
C TYR A 772 16.68 22.86 -17.84
N MET A 773 16.50 24.06 -17.26
CA MET A 773 15.40 24.95 -17.62
C MET A 773 15.49 25.45 -19.08
N SER A 774 16.70 25.58 -19.62
CA SER A 774 16.91 25.99 -21.02
C SER A 774 16.54 24.88 -22.02
N GLU A 775 16.63 23.61 -21.61
CA GLU A 775 16.28 22.45 -22.43
C GLU A 775 14.77 22.19 -22.44
N LYS A 776 14.02 22.72 -21.46
CA LYS A 776 12.55 22.68 -21.40
C LYS A 776 11.86 23.73 -22.30
N LYS A 777 12.62 24.64 -22.93
CA LYS A 777 12.09 25.61 -23.93
C LYS A 777 11.90 24.88 -25.28
#